data_da00ebf0e7dcd10c2293abfcd75faf35
#
_entry.id   da00ebf0e7dcd10c2293abfcd75faf35
#
_cell.length_a   1.000
_cell.length_b   1.000
_cell.length_c   1.000
_cell.angle_alpha   90.00
_cell.angle_beta   90.00
_cell.angle_gamma   90.00
#
_symmetry.space_group_name_H-M   'P 1'
#
loop_
_entity.id
_entity.type
_entity.pdbx_description
1 polymer ?
#
loop_
_entity_poly.entity_id
_entity_poly.type
_entity_poly.pdbx_seq_one_letter_code
_entity_poly.pdbx_strand_id
1 'polypeptide(L)'
;MDLKKNYIGKALFVGGVSLTLCGQALMLSTPIMNNIVSVAHADQVAPTTTNIEIHKTMYDKADASFFEQEQNKIKNDGTQKESTFNNKLFHYNPTTMGKVEFTLYDITDQINKVYADGKGLTGFTAGQSKEAQGRVAEISKDIDANGAKSKFLTGATVVGTKAIDGSGNVRFENVKAYDASKPQKYHYYAAVETKTPKGFVVAKAKPIVFVNPYTNPNGDGFLSTTYLYPKNNTQKLHFDLTKFAIWNKPKNSQPEEKKELEGAKFQLYRGKPGSGTKVGGVLTTDKNGKVTANNLIMGDYYFVELESSVATDNPEATTQAKVSISPIAKNDKNNKLTFSIGENGIEPNKLQGSLVDYGSPTITKELTNGVGEHKSLHIGDLAHFKSNVDVPANIMGSDWKVDATGQEAKSLPYSVFYTRDIPQLHLKDVPAERHLVIKTSDNKTTLKEGTDYQVITGKNQWFVNYVVKGVSAEDKAKVDAAAKTGDNDKIKAAINSVKSGSVSDTVAKEAGKHLNYDYDEVVMTDSPMDTDIVNDIYLIWDDGSGLREIKRTDKTITYGVHFVKESSGFMGTGIAAQKLQGAKFVVQDKRTGKWFNGWKDVKSTTTGEKQAQWVDNYKDVKEGVLTSDKDGKFSLQGFTEGDYKLREIKAPTGYQLMEETQDFQIGPNTDKKTLTTPIVVKNNEKTTMPLTGSQQLLLEVVGGVLTVTVLGGAGYLVYKKKNA
;
A
#
# COMPACT_ATOMS: atom_id res chain seq x y z
N MET A 1 -1.72 34.93 39.58
CA MET A 1 -3.11 34.47 39.58
C MET A 1 -3.14 33.18 38.75
N ASP A 2 -3.06 32.22 39.49
CA ASP A 2 -3.56 30.86 39.66
C ASP A 2 -3.04 29.82 38.69
N LEU A 3 -2.09 29.18 39.13
CA LEU A 3 -1.72 27.78 39.43
C LEU A 3 -2.85 26.75 39.21
N LYS A 4 -2.63 25.83 38.27
CA LYS A 4 -3.15 24.46 38.38
C LYS A 4 -2.04 23.45 38.12
N LYS A 5 -1.76 22.73 39.21
CA LYS A 5 -0.78 21.69 39.34
C LYS A 5 -1.14 20.47 38.49
N ASN A 6 -0.18 20.04 37.67
CA ASN A 6 -0.19 18.71 37.07
C ASN A 6 0.38 17.70 38.09
N TYR A 7 -0.41 16.78 38.51
CA TYR A 7 0.03 15.59 39.22
C TYR A 7 0.54 14.56 38.21
N ILE A 8 1.84 14.38 38.20
CA ILE A 8 2.48 13.21 37.58
C ILE A 8 2.44 12.11 38.63
N GLY A 9 1.52 11.17 38.45
CA GLY A 9 1.47 9.93 39.19
C GLY A 9 2.62 9.00 38.74
N LYS A 10 3.64 8.88 39.52
CA LYS A 10 4.63 7.79 39.43
C LYS A 10 3.89 6.48 39.68
N ALA A 11 3.72 5.65 38.66
CA ALA A 11 3.36 4.26 38.83
C ALA A 11 4.56 3.52 39.43
N LEU A 12 4.48 3.25 40.71
CA LEU A 12 5.39 2.34 41.42
C LEU A 12 5.03 0.93 40.92
N PHE A 13 5.97 0.29 40.22
CA PHE A 13 5.92 -1.14 40.00
C PHE A 13 6.20 -1.84 41.34
N VAL A 14 5.17 -2.05 42.10
CA VAL A 14 5.18 -3.04 43.15
C VAL A 14 4.92 -4.37 42.47
N GLY A 15 5.94 -5.24 42.43
CA GLY A 15 5.76 -6.63 42.05
C GLY A 15 4.74 -7.29 42.97
N GLY A 16 3.50 -7.21 42.57
CA GLY A 16 2.41 -7.95 43.20
C GLY A 16 2.66 -9.42 42.97
N VAL A 17 3.17 -10.12 43.98
CA VAL A 17 3.01 -11.57 44.05
C VAL A 17 1.52 -11.82 44.03
N SER A 18 1.01 -12.14 42.86
CA SER A 18 -0.36 -12.63 42.68
C SER A 18 -0.46 -13.92 43.49
N LEU A 19 -0.97 -13.83 44.68
CA LEU A 19 -1.50 -14.99 45.40
C LEU A 19 -2.73 -15.44 44.62
N THR A 20 -2.49 -16.15 43.53
CA THR A 20 -3.55 -16.93 42.93
C THR A 20 -3.81 -18.08 43.88
N LEU A 21 -4.65 -17.85 44.86
CA LEU A 21 -5.23 -18.94 45.62
C LEU A 21 -5.69 -19.98 44.65
N CYS A 22 -5.12 -21.19 44.77
CA CYS A 22 -5.65 -22.38 44.14
C CYS A 22 -7.17 -22.28 44.14
N GLY A 23 -7.79 -22.54 42.98
CA GLY A 23 -9.25 -22.49 42.80
C GLY A 23 -10.00 -23.52 43.66
N GLN A 24 -9.61 -23.68 44.86
CA GLN A 24 -10.31 -24.41 45.89
C GLN A 24 -10.94 -23.36 46.81
N ALA A 25 -12.15 -23.11 46.47
CA ALA A 25 -13.21 -22.43 47.17
C ALA A 25 -12.90 -21.93 48.57
N LEU A 26 -12.70 -20.63 48.73
CA LEU A 26 -13.15 -19.95 49.93
C LEU A 26 -14.66 -19.80 49.84
N MET A 27 -15.41 -20.72 50.48
CA MET A 27 -16.81 -20.53 50.79
C MET A 27 -16.91 -19.52 51.90
N LEU A 28 -17.25 -18.29 51.60
CA LEU A 28 -17.89 -17.42 52.57
C LEU A 28 -19.37 -17.82 52.58
N SER A 29 -19.72 -18.72 53.51
CA SER A 29 -21.12 -19.03 53.79
C SER A 29 -21.70 -17.96 54.71
N THR A 30 -22.67 -17.20 54.19
CA THR A 30 -23.68 -16.58 55.04
C THR A 30 -24.52 -17.68 55.69
N PRO A 31 -24.81 -17.61 56.99
CA PRO A 31 -25.63 -18.61 57.66
C PRO A 31 -27.10 -18.38 57.27
N ILE A 32 -27.63 -19.26 56.44
CA ILE A 32 -29.09 -19.44 56.40
C ILE A 32 -29.40 -20.60 57.35
N MET A 33 -29.83 -20.27 58.57
CA MET A 33 -30.54 -21.20 59.40
C MET A 33 -31.86 -21.52 58.70
N ASN A 34 -32.07 -22.80 58.38
CA ASN A 34 -33.41 -23.41 58.57
C ASN A 34 -33.38 -24.92 58.34
N ASN A 35 -33.96 -25.55 59.38
CA ASN A 35 -34.54 -26.90 59.44
C ASN A 35 -33.58 -28.08 59.16
N ILE A 36 -33.04 -28.57 60.22
CA ILE A 36 -32.48 -29.90 60.35
C ILE A 36 -33.69 -30.89 60.24
N VAL A 37 -33.93 -31.39 59.04
CA VAL A 37 -34.54 -32.70 58.92
C VAL A 37 -33.37 -33.68 59.01
N SER A 38 -33.22 -34.33 60.13
CA SER A 38 -32.30 -35.47 60.29
C SER A 38 -32.87 -36.63 59.44
N VAL A 39 -32.49 -36.68 58.21
CA VAL A 39 -32.56 -37.91 57.42
C VAL A 39 -31.45 -38.78 57.93
N ALA A 40 -31.75 -39.89 58.59
CA ALA A 40 -30.81 -40.93 58.91
C ALA A 40 -30.22 -41.44 57.57
N HIS A 41 -29.04 -40.95 57.22
CA HIS A 41 -28.31 -41.54 56.12
C HIS A 41 -27.73 -42.86 56.66
N ALA A 42 -28.08 -43.96 56.02
CA ALA A 42 -27.37 -45.20 56.18
C ALA A 42 -25.88 -44.89 55.87
N ASP A 43 -24.98 -45.26 56.79
CA ASP A 43 -23.52 -45.13 56.62
C ASP A 43 -23.10 -45.77 55.30
N GLN A 44 -22.98 -44.95 54.25
CA GLN A 44 -22.43 -45.48 52.96
C GLN A 44 -20.93 -45.82 53.20
N VAL A 45 -20.61 -47.08 53.04
CA VAL A 45 -19.22 -47.52 53.10
C VAL A 45 -18.41 -46.82 51.99
N ALA A 46 -17.37 -46.13 52.40
CA ALA A 46 -16.48 -45.46 51.41
C ALA A 46 -15.93 -46.46 50.40
N PRO A 47 -15.95 -46.13 49.10
CA PRO A 47 -15.42 -47.03 48.05
C PRO A 47 -13.92 -47.20 48.24
N THR A 48 -13.39 -48.38 47.96
CA THR A 48 -11.96 -48.68 48.02
C THR A 48 -11.19 -48.08 46.85
N THR A 49 -11.86 -47.84 45.72
CA THR A 49 -11.32 -47.22 44.53
C THR A 49 -12.36 -46.28 43.88
N THR A 50 -11.90 -45.24 43.24
CA THR A 50 -12.71 -44.35 42.39
C THR A 50 -11.95 -44.00 41.10
N ASN A 51 -12.57 -43.28 40.21
CA ASN A 51 -11.90 -42.74 39.02
C ASN A 51 -11.61 -41.25 39.22
N ILE A 52 -10.49 -40.80 38.63
CA ILE A 52 -10.11 -39.38 38.61
C ILE A 52 -10.06 -38.96 37.14
N GLU A 53 -10.83 -37.95 36.79
CA GLU A 53 -10.87 -37.41 35.46
C GLU A 53 -10.48 -35.94 35.46
N ILE A 54 -9.45 -35.60 34.68
CA ILE A 54 -8.93 -34.24 34.59
C ILE A 54 -9.36 -33.66 33.27
N HIS A 55 -10.12 -32.58 33.29
CA HIS A 55 -10.56 -31.79 32.16
C HIS A 55 -9.71 -30.53 32.08
N LYS A 56 -8.74 -30.55 31.16
CA LYS A 56 -7.82 -29.45 30.99
C LYS A 56 -8.55 -28.26 30.40
N THR A 57 -8.58 -27.15 31.12
CA THR A 57 -9.15 -25.90 30.65
C THR A 57 -8.11 -24.81 30.51
N MET A 58 -8.42 -23.81 29.73
CA MET A 58 -7.54 -22.68 29.49
C MET A 58 -8.32 -21.38 29.30
N TYR A 59 -7.65 -20.26 29.51
CA TYR A 59 -8.11 -18.91 29.24
C TYR A 59 -7.00 -18.09 28.61
N ASP A 60 -7.36 -17.06 27.83
CA ASP A 60 -6.40 -16.17 27.22
C ASP A 60 -5.78 -15.24 28.28
N LYS A 61 -4.49 -14.96 28.17
CA LYS A 61 -3.77 -13.99 29.02
C LYS A 61 -4.49 -12.63 29.03
N ALA A 62 -5.08 -12.22 27.92
CA ALA A 62 -5.85 -10.98 27.84
C ALA A 62 -7.11 -10.97 28.72
N ASP A 63 -7.65 -12.16 29.05
CA ASP A 63 -8.84 -12.34 29.90
C ASP A 63 -8.50 -12.65 31.37
N ALA A 64 -7.27 -12.46 31.81
CA ALA A 64 -6.84 -12.80 33.18
C ALA A 64 -7.67 -12.10 34.25
N SER A 65 -8.04 -10.84 34.09
CA SER A 65 -8.90 -10.09 35.01
C SER A 65 -10.31 -10.67 35.10
N PHE A 66 -10.85 -11.11 33.96
CA PHE A 66 -12.13 -11.81 33.93
C PHE A 66 -12.03 -13.13 34.71
N PHE A 67 -10.95 -13.87 34.52
CA PHE A 67 -10.73 -15.13 35.20
C PHE A 67 -10.68 -14.93 36.73
N GLU A 68 -10.01 -13.91 37.21
CA GLU A 68 -9.94 -13.59 38.66
C GLU A 68 -11.35 -13.31 39.24
N GLN A 69 -12.22 -12.67 38.47
CA GLN A 69 -13.60 -12.37 38.90
C GLN A 69 -14.52 -13.60 38.82
N GLU A 70 -14.35 -14.45 37.80
CA GLU A 70 -15.26 -15.58 37.49
C GLU A 70 -14.74 -16.93 38.01
N GLN A 71 -13.50 -17.00 38.56
CA GLN A 71 -12.91 -18.25 39.06
C GLN A 71 -13.77 -18.96 40.12
N ASN A 72 -14.58 -18.21 40.83
CA ASN A 72 -15.52 -18.77 41.84
C ASN A 72 -16.72 -19.52 41.25
N LYS A 73 -17.05 -19.31 39.97
CA LYS A 73 -18.14 -19.99 39.28
C LYS A 73 -17.78 -21.41 38.82
N ILE A 74 -16.47 -21.67 38.60
CA ILE A 74 -15.99 -22.97 38.15
C ILE A 74 -15.04 -23.52 39.22
N LYS A 75 -15.60 -24.17 40.21
CA LYS A 75 -14.87 -24.72 41.34
C LYS A 75 -14.53 -26.18 41.10
N ASN A 76 -13.37 -26.62 41.61
CA ASN A 76 -13.03 -28.03 41.72
C ASN A 76 -13.73 -28.62 42.96
N ASP A 77 -15.01 -28.88 42.83
CA ASP A 77 -15.83 -29.56 43.89
C ASP A 77 -16.05 -31.05 43.60
N GLY A 78 -15.28 -31.59 42.67
CA GLY A 78 -15.33 -32.99 42.28
C GLY A 78 -16.42 -33.35 41.28
N THR A 79 -17.37 -32.44 41.02
CA THR A 79 -18.50 -32.71 40.10
C THR A 79 -18.21 -32.25 38.68
N GLN A 80 -18.93 -32.83 37.70
CA GLN A 80 -18.80 -32.45 36.30
C GLN A 80 -19.34 -31.03 36.02
N LYS A 81 -18.60 -30.18 35.35
CA LYS A 81 -18.87 -28.74 35.13
C LYS A 81 -18.89 -28.28 33.69
N GLU A 82 -18.88 -29.16 32.72
CA GLU A 82 -18.73 -28.80 31.29
C GLU A 82 -19.82 -27.81 30.80
N SER A 83 -21.03 -27.92 31.32
CA SER A 83 -22.13 -27.01 30.99
C SER A 83 -21.92 -25.55 31.46
N THR A 84 -20.93 -25.29 32.31
CA THR A 84 -20.67 -23.95 32.89
C THR A 84 -19.58 -23.20 32.16
N PHE A 85 -18.95 -23.79 31.13
CA PHE A 85 -17.93 -23.14 30.35
C PHE A 85 -18.54 -22.07 29.43
N ASN A 86 -17.80 -21.02 29.23
CA ASN A 86 -18.16 -19.93 28.35
C ASN A 86 -17.05 -19.70 27.31
N ASN A 87 -17.26 -18.73 26.40
CA ASN A 87 -16.31 -18.43 25.34
C ASN A 87 -14.93 -17.90 25.80
N LYS A 88 -14.75 -17.62 27.11
CA LYS A 88 -13.49 -17.16 27.69
C LYS A 88 -12.74 -18.27 28.43
N LEU A 89 -13.43 -19.31 28.83
CA LEU A 89 -12.85 -20.51 29.38
C LEU A 89 -13.25 -21.69 28.48
N PHE A 90 -12.30 -22.41 27.93
CA PHE A 90 -12.51 -23.43 26.94
C PHE A 90 -11.58 -24.65 27.16
N HIS A 91 -11.92 -25.77 26.56
CA HIS A 91 -11.09 -26.98 26.61
C HIS A 91 -9.79 -26.79 25.88
N TYR A 92 -8.73 -27.35 26.44
CA TYR A 92 -7.43 -27.39 25.79
C TYR A 92 -7.43 -28.38 24.63
N ASN A 93 -6.98 -27.96 23.46
CA ASN A 93 -6.88 -28.82 22.30
C ASN A 93 -5.39 -29.18 22.01
N PRO A 94 -4.94 -30.40 22.33
CA PRO A 94 -3.56 -30.79 22.16
C PRO A 94 -3.13 -30.90 20.69
N THR A 95 -4.07 -31.08 19.77
CA THR A 95 -3.78 -31.13 18.31
C THR A 95 -3.32 -29.79 17.77
N THR A 96 -3.86 -28.70 18.34
CA THR A 96 -3.57 -27.33 17.86
C THR A 96 -2.58 -26.58 18.73
N MET A 97 -2.32 -27.05 19.98
CA MET A 97 -1.52 -26.34 20.98
C MET A 97 -0.39 -27.17 21.57
N GLY A 98 -0.29 -28.45 21.22
CA GLY A 98 0.76 -29.35 21.71
C GLY A 98 0.34 -30.22 22.89
N LYS A 99 1.15 -31.21 23.20
CA LYS A 99 0.84 -32.23 24.22
C LYS A 99 1.02 -31.71 25.62
N VAL A 100 0.00 -31.93 26.47
CA VAL A 100 0.04 -31.75 27.91
C VAL A 100 -0.05 -33.10 28.59
N GLU A 101 0.77 -33.33 29.64
CA GLU A 101 0.72 -34.55 30.44
C GLU A 101 0.48 -34.20 31.89
N PHE A 102 -0.33 -35.02 32.55
CA PHE A 102 -0.56 -35.01 33.97
C PHE A 102 0.00 -36.27 34.62
N THR A 103 0.67 -36.08 35.73
CA THR A 103 1.06 -37.16 36.63
C THR A 103 0.23 -37.07 37.90
N LEU A 104 -0.38 -38.17 38.26
CA LEU A 104 -1.12 -38.33 39.51
C LEU A 104 -0.20 -39.00 40.56
N TYR A 105 0.00 -38.34 41.66
CA TYR A 105 0.79 -38.82 42.79
C TYR A 105 -0.10 -39.12 43.96
N ASP A 106 0.08 -40.32 44.60
CA ASP A 106 -0.42 -40.59 45.94
C ASP A 106 0.59 -40.02 46.92
N ILE A 107 0.18 -38.98 47.67
CA ILE A 107 1.02 -38.22 48.63
C ILE A 107 0.63 -38.52 50.06
N THR A 108 -0.13 -39.58 50.32
CA THR A 108 -0.68 -39.89 51.65
C THR A 108 0.43 -40.04 52.67
N ASP A 109 1.46 -40.84 52.41
CA ASP A 109 2.57 -41.05 53.33
C ASP A 109 3.38 -39.76 53.59
N GLN A 110 3.56 -38.91 52.59
CA GLN A 110 4.24 -37.63 52.68
C GLN A 110 3.49 -36.65 53.56
N ILE A 111 2.16 -36.58 53.41
CA ILE A 111 1.30 -35.77 54.25
C ILE A 111 1.39 -36.22 55.72
N ASN A 112 1.32 -37.51 55.99
CA ASN A 112 1.43 -38.08 57.31
C ASN A 112 2.81 -37.86 57.94
N LYS A 113 3.86 -37.91 57.14
CA LYS A 113 5.22 -37.61 57.57
C LYS A 113 5.46 -36.15 57.90
N VAL A 114 4.93 -35.23 57.08
CA VAL A 114 5.10 -33.79 57.25
C VAL A 114 4.21 -33.24 58.35
N TYR A 115 2.98 -33.73 58.41
CA TYR A 115 1.99 -33.31 59.42
C TYR A 115 1.76 -34.48 60.43
N ALA A 116 2.73 -34.70 61.28
CA ALA A 116 2.75 -35.82 62.23
C ALA A 116 1.70 -35.75 63.35
N ASP A 117 0.76 -34.82 63.32
CA ASP A 117 -0.33 -34.62 64.25
C ASP A 117 -1.53 -35.58 64.03
N GLY A 118 -1.46 -36.46 63.06
CA GLY A 118 -2.51 -37.41 62.73
C GLY A 118 -3.77 -36.84 62.06
N LYS A 119 -3.82 -35.52 61.85
CA LYS A 119 -5.02 -34.86 61.29
C LYS A 119 -5.06 -34.91 59.77
N GLY A 120 -3.90 -35.06 59.09
CA GLY A 120 -3.78 -35.06 57.63
C GLY A 120 -4.45 -33.86 57.00
N LEU A 121 -5.42 -34.10 56.10
CA LEU A 121 -6.30 -33.09 55.50
C LEU A 121 -7.76 -33.24 55.99
N THR A 122 -7.97 -33.67 57.22
CA THR A 122 -9.28 -33.90 57.78
C THR A 122 -10.14 -32.60 57.76
N GLY A 123 -11.37 -32.69 57.33
CA GLY A 123 -12.31 -31.56 57.19
C GLY A 123 -12.11 -30.74 55.92
N PHE A 124 -11.21 -31.13 55.03
CA PHE A 124 -11.00 -30.42 53.75
C PHE A 124 -12.19 -30.52 52.81
N THR A 125 -12.79 -31.71 52.64
CA THR A 125 -13.93 -31.95 51.75
C THR A 125 -15.19 -31.18 52.16
N ALA A 126 -15.37 -30.98 53.47
CA ALA A 126 -16.50 -30.22 53.99
C ALA A 126 -16.30 -28.70 53.97
N GLY A 127 -15.11 -28.23 53.57
CA GLY A 127 -14.75 -26.81 53.62
C GLY A 127 -14.72 -26.18 55.02
N GLN A 128 -14.79 -27.01 56.04
CA GLN A 128 -14.98 -26.57 57.43
C GLN A 128 -13.71 -26.29 58.19
N SER A 129 -12.59 -26.89 57.77
CA SER A 129 -11.29 -26.72 58.44
C SER A 129 -10.41 -25.71 57.74
N LYS A 130 -10.18 -24.55 58.31
CA LYS A 130 -9.18 -23.56 57.86
C LYS A 130 -7.79 -24.14 57.87
N GLU A 131 -7.49 -25.03 58.82
CA GLU A 131 -6.20 -25.70 58.92
C GLU A 131 -5.95 -26.63 57.72
N ALA A 132 -6.93 -27.47 57.36
CA ALA A 132 -6.84 -28.34 56.21
C ALA A 132 -6.69 -27.54 54.89
N GLN A 133 -7.42 -26.45 54.76
CA GLN A 133 -7.30 -25.54 53.59
C GLN A 133 -5.89 -24.92 53.54
N GLY A 134 -5.34 -24.48 54.69
CA GLY A 134 -3.98 -23.96 54.76
C GLY A 134 -2.91 -24.99 54.36
N ARG A 135 -3.06 -26.25 54.80
CA ARG A 135 -2.18 -27.35 54.38
C ARG A 135 -2.25 -27.64 52.88
N VAL A 136 -3.43 -27.71 52.32
CA VAL A 136 -3.60 -27.87 50.88
C VAL A 136 -2.93 -26.76 50.09
N ALA A 137 -3.07 -25.51 50.53
CA ALA A 137 -2.40 -24.37 49.89
C ALA A 137 -0.86 -24.47 50.04
N GLU A 138 -0.33 -24.86 51.17
CA GLU A 138 1.11 -25.11 51.40
C GLU A 138 1.63 -26.21 50.50
N ILE A 139 0.96 -27.36 50.39
CA ILE A 139 1.34 -28.49 49.56
C ILE A 139 1.37 -28.06 48.11
N SER A 140 0.30 -27.44 47.61
CA SER A 140 0.23 -26.97 46.24
C SER A 140 1.33 -25.98 45.92
N LYS A 141 1.62 -25.04 46.81
CA LYS A 141 2.69 -24.05 46.67
C LYS A 141 4.07 -24.71 46.65
N ASP A 142 4.34 -25.64 47.52
CA ASP A 142 5.61 -26.36 47.55
C ASP A 142 5.85 -27.18 46.29
N ILE A 143 4.84 -27.90 45.81
CA ILE A 143 4.90 -28.67 44.56
C ILE A 143 5.11 -27.73 43.35
N ASP A 144 4.39 -26.61 43.31
CA ASP A 144 4.54 -25.63 42.24
C ASP A 144 5.94 -25.03 42.16
N ALA A 145 6.52 -24.69 43.33
CA ALA A 145 7.83 -24.08 43.43
C ALA A 145 8.99 -25.06 43.22
N ASN A 146 8.88 -26.29 43.71
CA ASN A 146 9.98 -27.24 43.77
C ASN A 146 9.86 -28.40 42.77
N GLY A 147 8.69 -28.56 42.13
CA GLY A 147 8.43 -29.66 41.20
C GLY A 147 8.75 -31.01 41.80
N ALA A 148 9.47 -31.85 41.07
CA ALA A 148 9.86 -33.21 41.53
C ALA A 148 10.70 -33.22 42.82
N LYS A 149 11.29 -32.08 43.21
CA LYS A 149 12.06 -31.94 44.45
C LYS A 149 11.18 -31.53 45.65
N SER A 150 9.88 -31.37 45.47
CA SER A 150 8.96 -31.09 46.55
C SER A 150 9.04 -32.13 47.65
N LYS A 151 8.99 -31.71 48.93
CA LYS A 151 8.93 -32.63 50.06
C LYS A 151 7.69 -33.55 50.03
N PHE A 152 6.65 -33.15 49.32
CA PHE A 152 5.41 -33.93 49.15
C PHE A 152 5.44 -34.87 47.93
N LEU A 153 6.35 -34.68 46.98
CA LEU A 153 6.50 -35.58 45.81
C LEU A 153 7.69 -36.50 45.96
N THR A 154 8.70 -36.15 46.73
CA THR A 154 9.88 -36.99 46.97
C THR A 154 9.47 -38.25 47.72
N GLY A 155 9.60 -39.42 47.05
CA GLY A 155 9.19 -40.72 47.56
C GLY A 155 7.69 -40.98 47.51
N ALA A 156 6.90 -40.13 46.92
CA ALA A 156 5.46 -40.36 46.69
C ALA A 156 5.25 -41.43 45.60
N THR A 157 4.17 -42.19 45.72
CA THR A 157 3.82 -43.21 44.73
C THR A 157 3.21 -42.56 43.48
N VAL A 158 3.84 -42.82 42.35
CA VAL A 158 3.26 -42.42 41.05
C VAL A 158 2.15 -43.37 40.67
N VAL A 159 0.90 -42.88 40.60
CA VAL A 159 -0.24 -43.66 40.13
C VAL A 159 -0.18 -43.86 38.60
N GLY A 160 0.25 -42.82 37.91
CA GLY A 160 0.44 -42.86 36.49
C GLY A 160 0.75 -41.47 35.89
N THR A 161 1.35 -41.44 34.70
CA THR A 161 1.54 -40.25 33.86
C THR A 161 0.81 -40.49 32.56
N LYS A 162 -0.11 -39.62 32.22
CA LYS A 162 -0.91 -39.71 31.00
C LYS A 162 -1.03 -38.36 30.27
N ALA A 163 -1.01 -38.45 28.95
CA ALA A 163 -1.32 -37.28 28.10
C ALA A 163 -2.84 -37.07 28.04
N ILE A 164 -3.26 -35.82 27.94
CA ILE A 164 -4.66 -35.49 27.62
C ILE A 164 -4.99 -35.95 26.21
N ASP A 165 -6.22 -36.37 25.99
CA ASP A 165 -6.78 -36.77 24.70
C ASP A 165 -7.15 -35.59 23.81
N GLY A 166 -7.72 -35.88 22.63
CA GLY A 166 -8.17 -34.87 21.66
C GLY A 166 -9.27 -33.94 22.18
N SER A 167 -10.00 -34.35 23.23
CA SER A 167 -11.02 -33.57 23.93
C SER A 167 -10.47 -32.74 25.09
N GLY A 168 -9.18 -32.83 25.37
CA GLY A 168 -8.55 -32.12 26.49
C GLY A 168 -8.68 -32.83 27.84
N ASN A 169 -9.02 -34.12 27.85
CA ASN A 169 -9.30 -34.89 29.04
C ASN A 169 -8.29 -36.01 29.29
N VAL A 170 -8.12 -36.39 30.52
CA VAL A 170 -7.35 -37.58 30.91
C VAL A 170 -8.01 -38.29 32.12
N ARG A 171 -8.07 -39.60 32.04
CA ARG A 171 -8.73 -40.42 33.05
C ARG A 171 -7.75 -41.43 33.69
N PHE A 172 -7.76 -41.44 35.03
CA PHE A 172 -7.10 -42.44 35.86
C PHE A 172 -8.18 -43.30 36.49
N GLU A 173 -8.12 -44.61 36.24
CA GLU A 173 -9.14 -45.55 36.67
C GLU A 173 -8.65 -46.35 37.89
N ASN A 174 -9.59 -46.80 38.71
CA ASN A 174 -9.34 -47.64 39.89
C ASN A 174 -8.28 -47.06 40.83
N VAL A 175 -8.35 -45.75 41.03
CA VAL A 175 -7.45 -45.00 41.96
C VAL A 175 -7.86 -45.36 43.39
N LYS A 176 -6.88 -45.78 44.20
CA LYS A 176 -7.13 -46.10 45.62
C LYS A 176 -7.84 -44.96 46.31
N ALA A 177 -8.84 -45.25 47.17
CA ALA A 177 -9.66 -44.25 47.77
C ALA A 177 -9.78 -44.42 49.30
N TYR A 178 -10.18 -45.56 49.74
CA TYR A 178 -10.38 -45.88 51.13
C TYR A 178 -9.75 -47.21 51.51
N ASP A 179 -9.00 -47.26 52.63
CA ASP A 179 -8.39 -48.46 53.15
C ASP A 179 -8.89 -48.73 54.56
N ALA A 180 -9.85 -49.64 54.71
CA ALA A 180 -10.46 -49.98 55.96
C ALA A 180 -9.52 -50.61 56.97
N SER A 181 -8.37 -51.15 56.51
CA SER A 181 -7.39 -51.85 57.32
C SER A 181 -6.34 -50.90 58.01
N LYS A 182 -6.33 -49.62 57.64
CA LYS A 182 -5.35 -48.64 58.13
C LYS A 182 -5.99 -47.63 59.06
N PRO A 183 -5.24 -47.05 60.04
CA PRO A 183 -5.72 -45.97 60.93
C PRO A 183 -6.21 -44.79 60.14
N GLN A 184 -5.56 -44.47 59.04
CA GLN A 184 -5.95 -43.42 58.13
C GLN A 184 -6.70 -44.02 56.94
N LYS A 185 -7.92 -43.67 56.78
CA LYS A 185 -8.86 -44.36 55.90
C LYS A 185 -8.91 -43.78 54.51
N TYR A 186 -8.45 -42.55 54.30
CA TYR A 186 -8.50 -41.86 53.02
C TYR A 186 -7.14 -41.69 52.40
N HIS A 187 -7.06 -41.70 51.07
CA HIS A 187 -5.84 -41.37 50.32
C HIS A 187 -5.86 -39.90 49.91
N TYR A 188 -4.68 -39.29 49.83
CA TYR A 188 -4.47 -37.91 49.39
C TYR A 188 -3.64 -37.88 48.13
N TYR A 189 -4.08 -37.09 47.15
CA TYR A 189 -3.47 -37.05 45.83
C TYR A 189 -3.04 -35.66 45.46
N ALA A 190 -2.02 -35.59 44.59
CA ALA A 190 -1.64 -34.40 43.86
C ALA A 190 -1.69 -34.70 42.34
N ALA A 191 -2.54 -34.00 41.64
CA ALA A 191 -2.55 -33.98 40.18
C ALA A 191 -1.65 -32.83 39.70
N VAL A 192 -0.57 -33.19 39.02
CA VAL A 192 0.48 -32.26 38.59
C VAL A 192 0.65 -32.26 37.11
N GLU A 193 0.58 -31.08 36.45
CA GLU A 193 0.95 -30.92 35.07
C GLU A 193 2.47 -31.04 34.91
N THR A 194 2.93 -32.15 34.32
CA THR A 194 4.37 -32.48 34.23
C THR A 194 4.97 -32.17 32.87
N LYS A 195 4.13 -32.06 31.82
CA LYS A 195 4.57 -31.63 30.50
C LYS A 195 3.66 -30.54 29.98
N THR A 196 4.25 -29.45 29.48
CA THR A 196 3.55 -28.25 29.01
C THR A 196 4.20 -27.73 27.74
N PRO A 197 3.47 -27.42 26.67
CA PRO A 197 4.02 -26.78 25.48
C PRO A 197 4.42 -25.34 25.79
N LYS A 198 5.70 -25.02 25.64
CA LYS A 198 6.25 -23.70 26.00
C LYS A 198 5.76 -22.56 25.12
N GLY A 199 5.31 -22.83 23.91
CA GLY A 199 4.89 -21.81 22.96
C GLY A 199 3.48 -21.26 23.23
N PHE A 200 2.58 -22.07 23.78
CA PHE A 200 1.16 -21.72 23.94
C PHE A 200 0.75 -21.47 25.38
N VAL A 201 1.41 -22.12 26.32
CA VAL A 201 1.08 -22.01 27.74
C VAL A 201 2.05 -21.06 28.41
N VAL A 202 1.52 -19.96 28.93
CA VAL A 202 2.31 -18.94 29.65
C VAL A 202 2.71 -19.45 31.04
N ALA A 203 1.77 -20.12 31.71
CA ALA A 203 1.99 -20.75 33.00
C ALA A 203 1.27 -22.09 33.05
N LYS A 204 1.97 -23.12 33.50
CA LYS A 204 1.36 -24.43 33.76
C LYS A 204 0.27 -24.33 34.85
N ALA A 205 -0.67 -25.28 34.86
CA ALA A 205 -1.67 -25.31 35.89
C ALA A 205 -1.02 -25.57 37.27
N LYS A 206 -1.55 -24.91 38.28
CA LYS A 206 -1.16 -25.20 39.67
C LYS A 206 -1.55 -26.64 40.04
N PRO A 207 -0.73 -27.31 40.82
CA PRO A 207 -1.03 -28.63 41.34
C PRO A 207 -2.38 -28.64 42.06
N ILE A 208 -3.21 -29.62 41.79
CA ILE A 208 -4.50 -29.84 42.48
C ILE A 208 -4.29 -30.92 43.51
N VAL A 209 -4.44 -30.54 44.77
CA VAL A 209 -4.34 -31.46 45.92
C VAL A 209 -5.76 -31.78 46.40
N PHE A 210 -6.05 -33.05 46.57
CA PHE A 210 -7.42 -33.47 46.94
C PHE A 210 -7.37 -34.79 47.74
N VAL A 211 -8.51 -35.08 48.40
CA VAL A 211 -8.73 -36.34 49.09
C VAL A 211 -9.55 -37.30 48.22
N ASN A 212 -9.27 -38.57 48.31
CA ASN A 212 -10.03 -39.60 47.60
C ASN A 212 -10.45 -40.70 48.59
N PRO A 213 -11.72 -41.11 48.64
CA PRO A 213 -12.83 -40.68 47.79
C PRO A 213 -13.30 -39.27 48.14
N TYR A 214 -13.81 -38.56 47.12
CA TYR A 214 -14.37 -37.22 47.28
C TYR A 214 -15.85 -37.33 47.71
N THR A 215 -16.22 -36.58 48.72
CA THR A 215 -17.65 -36.54 49.19
C THR A 215 -18.52 -35.80 48.18
N ASN A 216 -19.68 -36.34 47.82
CA ASN A 216 -20.62 -35.65 46.99
C ASN A 216 -21.03 -34.33 47.63
N PRO A 217 -20.93 -33.17 46.96
CA PRO A 217 -21.33 -31.87 47.49
C PRO A 217 -22.81 -31.83 47.99
N ASN A 218 -23.68 -32.70 47.49
CA ASN A 218 -25.04 -32.83 47.92
C ASN A 218 -25.19 -33.54 49.28
N GLY A 219 -24.10 -34.10 49.83
CA GLY A 219 -24.12 -34.78 51.10
C GLY A 219 -24.59 -36.23 51.09
N ASP A 220 -24.83 -36.83 49.93
CA ASP A 220 -25.42 -38.14 49.76
C ASP A 220 -24.40 -39.24 49.37
N GLY A 221 -23.19 -39.21 49.99
CA GLY A 221 -22.18 -40.24 49.82
C GLY A 221 -20.92 -39.78 49.06
N PHE A 222 -20.29 -40.68 48.32
CA PHE A 222 -19.00 -40.45 47.64
C PHE A 222 -19.17 -40.44 46.11
N LEU A 223 -18.34 -39.63 45.43
CA LEU A 223 -18.30 -39.62 43.99
C LEU A 223 -17.56 -40.85 43.45
N SER A 224 -18.15 -41.57 42.51
CA SER A 224 -17.54 -42.66 41.79
C SER A 224 -16.43 -42.21 40.80
N THR A 225 -16.60 -40.95 40.32
CA THR A 225 -15.62 -40.24 39.50
C THR A 225 -15.44 -38.82 40.01
N THR A 226 -14.23 -38.42 40.34
CA THR A 226 -13.89 -37.05 40.73
C THR A 226 -13.40 -36.30 39.51
N TYR A 227 -14.05 -35.17 39.19
CA TYR A 227 -13.71 -34.29 38.08
C TYR A 227 -12.85 -33.12 38.55
N LEU A 228 -11.69 -32.92 37.87
CA LEU A 228 -10.77 -31.85 38.17
C LEU A 228 -10.57 -30.94 36.96
N TYR A 229 -10.57 -29.64 37.18
CA TYR A 229 -10.50 -28.62 36.14
C TYR A 229 -9.26 -27.72 36.37
N PRO A 230 -8.04 -28.22 36.02
CA PRO A 230 -6.85 -27.39 36.03
C PRO A 230 -6.97 -26.31 34.95
N LYS A 231 -6.65 -25.07 35.33
CA LYS A 231 -6.78 -23.89 34.46
C LYS A 231 -5.41 -23.34 34.13
N ASN A 232 -5.13 -23.16 32.83
CA ASN A 232 -3.89 -22.56 32.37
C ASN A 232 -4.14 -21.20 31.74
N ASN A 233 -3.18 -20.33 31.96
CA ASN A 233 -3.08 -19.11 31.20
C ASN A 233 -2.35 -19.43 29.90
N THR A 234 -3.00 -19.15 28.79
CA THR A 234 -2.47 -19.34 27.44
C THR A 234 -2.23 -18.02 26.75
N GLN A 235 -1.40 -18.04 25.73
CA GLN A 235 -1.21 -16.91 24.84
C GLN A 235 -1.56 -17.35 23.41
N LYS A 236 -2.17 -16.43 22.68
CA LYS A 236 -2.33 -16.59 21.24
C LYS A 236 -1.00 -16.25 20.59
N LEU A 237 -0.52 -17.13 19.72
CA LEU A 237 0.68 -16.87 18.98
C LEU A 237 0.39 -15.95 17.81
N HIS A 238 1.32 -15.06 17.54
CA HIS A 238 1.29 -14.18 16.37
C HIS A 238 2.64 -14.24 15.66
N PHE A 239 2.62 -13.90 14.38
CA PHE A 239 3.82 -13.75 13.58
C PHE A 239 3.83 -12.37 12.95
N ASP A 240 4.90 -11.62 13.17
CA ASP A 240 5.10 -10.31 12.58
C ASP A 240 5.93 -10.43 11.31
N LEU A 241 5.38 -9.95 10.20
CA LEU A 241 6.06 -9.83 8.93
C LEU A 241 6.33 -8.35 8.65
N THR A 242 7.56 -8.01 8.30
CA THR A 242 7.90 -6.67 7.82
C THR A 242 8.21 -6.71 6.33
N LYS A 243 7.53 -5.90 5.58
CA LYS A 243 7.73 -5.71 4.15
C LYS A 243 8.63 -4.51 3.91
N PHE A 244 9.67 -4.72 3.12
CA PHE A 244 10.56 -3.66 2.66
C PHE A 244 10.54 -3.59 1.14
N ALA A 245 10.89 -2.42 0.62
CA ALA A 245 11.23 -2.23 -0.77
C ALA A 245 12.65 -1.68 -0.90
N ILE A 246 13.35 -2.08 -1.96
CA ILE A 246 14.63 -1.52 -2.37
C ILE A 246 14.41 -0.76 -3.66
N TRP A 247 14.58 0.57 -3.62
CA TRP A 247 14.40 1.45 -4.77
C TRP A 247 15.69 1.67 -5.54
N ASN A 248 16.79 1.79 -4.82
CA ASN A 248 18.10 2.12 -5.38
C ASN A 248 19.13 1.07 -5.03
N LYS A 249 20.02 0.76 -5.96
CA LYS A 249 21.20 -0.04 -5.68
C LYS A 249 22.19 0.78 -4.85
N PRO A 250 22.76 0.22 -3.78
CA PRO A 250 23.70 0.98 -2.97
C PRO A 250 24.91 1.40 -3.78
N LYS A 251 25.34 2.66 -3.59
CA LYS A 251 26.63 3.11 -4.07
C LYS A 251 27.73 2.47 -3.22
N ASN A 252 28.65 1.76 -3.86
CA ASN A 252 29.93 1.35 -3.30
C ASN A 252 29.89 0.94 -1.80
N SER A 253 29.60 -0.30 -1.53
CA SER A 253 29.73 -0.94 -0.19
C SER A 253 28.81 -0.41 0.93
N GLN A 254 27.91 0.52 0.68
CA GLN A 254 26.91 0.93 1.66
C GLN A 254 25.76 -0.12 1.73
N PRO A 255 25.15 -0.33 2.89
CA PRO A 255 23.99 -1.22 2.98
C PRO A 255 22.87 -0.74 2.06
N GLU A 256 22.15 -1.69 1.48
CA GLU A 256 20.98 -1.41 0.65
C GLU A 256 20.00 -0.49 1.40
N GLU A 257 19.58 0.61 0.80
CA GLU A 257 18.49 1.42 1.35
C GLU A 257 17.19 0.63 1.26
N LYS A 258 16.77 0.13 2.41
CA LYS A 258 15.47 -0.52 2.57
C LYS A 258 14.50 0.50 3.13
N LYS A 259 13.37 0.67 2.46
CA LYS A 259 12.25 1.43 3.02
C LYS A 259 11.11 0.47 3.36
N GLU A 260 10.46 0.69 4.48
CA GLU A 260 9.24 0.00 4.84
C GLU A 260 8.16 0.28 3.80
N LEU A 261 7.44 -0.77 3.40
CA LEU A 261 6.43 -0.68 2.35
C LEU A 261 5.02 -0.81 2.93
N GLU A 262 4.30 0.31 2.99
CA GLU A 262 2.89 0.37 3.38
C GLU A 262 1.98 -0.16 2.26
N GLY A 263 0.86 -0.79 2.62
CA GLY A 263 -0.21 -1.17 1.71
C GLY A 263 0.02 -2.49 0.94
N ALA A 264 1.15 -3.18 1.12
CA ALA A 264 1.36 -4.50 0.54
C ALA A 264 0.36 -5.52 1.12
N LYS A 265 -0.24 -6.35 0.26
CA LYS A 265 -1.30 -7.28 0.66
C LYS A 265 -0.81 -8.72 0.65
N PHE A 266 -1.09 -9.41 1.73
CA PHE A 266 -0.69 -10.80 1.94
C PHE A 266 -1.86 -11.69 2.30
N GLN A 267 -1.80 -12.95 1.86
CA GLN A 267 -2.65 -14.02 2.35
C GLN A 267 -1.78 -15.04 3.08
N LEU A 268 -2.14 -15.34 4.32
CA LEU A 268 -1.52 -16.42 5.07
C LEU A 268 -2.19 -17.76 4.72
N TYR A 269 -1.38 -18.79 4.62
CA TYR A 269 -1.81 -20.17 4.42
C TYR A 269 -1.20 -21.09 5.50
N ARG A 270 -1.93 -22.14 5.88
CA ARG A 270 -1.45 -23.21 6.73
C ARG A 270 -1.29 -24.49 5.90
N GLY A 271 -0.14 -25.13 6.00
CA GLY A 271 0.25 -26.30 5.22
C GLY A 271 1.48 -26.04 4.35
N LYS A 272 1.73 -26.92 3.39
CA LYS A 272 2.86 -26.76 2.47
C LYS A 272 2.51 -25.75 1.35
N PRO A 273 3.49 -24.98 0.86
CA PRO A 273 3.30 -24.12 -0.31
C PRO A 273 2.66 -24.88 -1.48
N GLY A 274 1.67 -24.25 -2.12
CA GLY A 274 0.91 -24.84 -3.23
C GLY A 274 -0.27 -25.71 -2.83
N SER A 275 -0.37 -26.18 -1.57
CA SER A 275 -1.48 -27.06 -1.11
C SER A 275 -2.09 -26.64 0.24
N GLY A 276 -1.66 -25.54 0.81
CA GLY A 276 -2.14 -25.05 2.10
C GLY A 276 -3.56 -24.46 2.04
N THR A 277 -4.20 -24.41 3.20
CA THR A 277 -5.50 -23.77 3.39
C THR A 277 -5.34 -22.32 3.85
N LYS A 278 -6.21 -21.42 3.38
CA LYS A 278 -6.20 -19.99 3.79
C LYS A 278 -6.46 -19.84 5.28
N VAL A 279 -5.72 -18.94 5.90
CA VAL A 279 -5.88 -18.57 7.31
C VAL A 279 -6.25 -17.09 7.41
N GLY A 280 -7.43 -16.81 7.94
CA GLY A 280 -7.92 -15.45 8.07
C GLY A 280 -8.18 -14.73 6.74
N GLY A 281 -8.34 -13.42 6.82
CA GLY A 281 -8.49 -12.53 5.67
C GLY A 281 -7.15 -12.05 5.11
N VAL A 282 -7.25 -11.17 4.11
CA VAL A 282 -6.07 -10.49 3.54
C VAL A 282 -5.49 -9.54 4.59
N LEU A 283 -4.19 -9.62 4.76
CA LEU A 283 -3.40 -8.78 5.65
C LEU A 283 -2.75 -7.67 4.82
N THR A 284 -2.82 -6.43 5.30
CA THR A 284 -2.23 -5.26 4.62
C THR A 284 -1.17 -4.65 5.53
N THR A 285 0.00 -4.32 4.97
CA THR A 285 1.08 -3.70 5.74
C THR A 285 0.72 -2.27 6.16
N ASP A 286 1.08 -1.94 7.39
CA ASP A 286 0.94 -0.59 7.95
C ASP A 286 2.05 0.35 7.44
N LYS A 287 2.05 1.60 7.92
CA LYS A 287 3.07 2.62 7.62
C LYS A 287 4.52 2.23 7.95
N ASN A 288 4.70 1.21 8.79
CA ASN A 288 6.01 0.67 9.13
C ASN A 288 6.30 -0.63 8.35
N GLY A 289 5.55 -0.89 7.29
CA GLY A 289 5.66 -2.09 6.49
C GLY A 289 5.26 -3.38 7.20
N LYS A 290 4.55 -3.32 8.33
CA LYS A 290 4.26 -4.48 9.17
C LYS A 290 2.87 -5.03 8.96
N VAL A 291 2.79 -6.35 8.97
CA VAL A 291 1.55 -7.11 9.19
C VAL A 291 1.74 -8.09 10.33
N THR A 292 0.69 -8.31 11.10
CA THR A 292 0.65 -9.28 12.17
C THR A 292 -0.40 -10.34 11.88
N ALA A 293 0.04 -11.59 11.76
CA ALA A 293 -0.85 -12.74 11.68
C ALA A 293 -1.13 -13.25 13.10
N ASN A 294 -2.38 -13.13 13.55
CA ASN A 294 -2.79 -13.43 14.91
C ASN A 294 -3.48 -14.78 15.05
N ASN A 295 -3.59 -15.26 16.29
CA ASN A 295 -4.35 -16.45 16.68
C ASN A 295 -3.85 -17.74 15.99
N LEU A 296 -2.54 -17.84 15.84
CA LEU A 296 -1.92 -18.97 15.16
C LEU A 296 -1.88 -20.20 16.08
N ILE A 297 -2.10 -21.36 15.49
CA ILE A 297 -2.05 -22.68 16.13
C ILE A 297 -0.87 -23.47 15.58
N MET A 298 -0.58 -24.66 16.12
CA MET A 298 0.48 -25.55 15.60
C MET A 298 0.29 -25.88 14.13
N GLY A 299 1.37 -25.86 13.39
CA GLY A 299 1.41 -26.22 11.98
C GLY A 299 2.45 -25.44 11.19
N ASP A 300 2.58 -25.79 9.93
CA ASP A 300 3.42 -25.09 8.96
C ASP A 300 2.60 -23.96 8.32
N TYR A 301 3.25 -22.84 8.07
CA TYR A 301 2.63 -21.66 7.50
C TYR A 301 3.48 -21.04 6.41
N TYR A 302 2.84 -20.35 5.48
CA TYR A 302 3.52 -19.50 4.50
C TYR A 302 2.64 -18.32 4.09
N PHE A 303 3.30 -17.21 3.76
CA PHE A 303 2.66 -16.05 3.19
C PHE A 303 2.70 -16.09 1.67
N VAL A 304 1.65 -15.60 1.05
CA VAL A 304 1.58 -15.28 -0.38
C VAL A 304 1.31 -13.81 -0.53
N GLU A 305 2.19 -13.10 -1.22
CA GLU A 305 1.94 -11.72 -1.58
C GLU A 305 0.95 -11.64 -2.72
N LEU A 306 -0.12 -10.87 -2.52
CA LEU A 306 -1.20 -10.68 -3.51
C LEU A 306 -0.99 -9.41 -4.33
N GLU A 307 -0.54 -8.35 -3.67
CA GLU A 307 -0.28 -7.04 -4.26
C GLU A 307 0.90 -6.40 -3.54
N SER A 308 1.88 -5.92 -4.31
CA SER A 308 2.84 -4.95 -3.81
C SER A 308 2.15 -3.60 -3.72
N SER A 309 2.33 -2.89 -2.62
CA SER A 309 1.90 -1.51 -2.56
C SER A 309 2.84 -0.64 -3.37
N VAL A 310 2.30 0.45 -3.84
CA VAL A 310 3.09 1.52 -4.42
C VAL A 310 3.61 2.39 -3.29
N ALA A 311 4.90 2.68 -3.26
CA ALA A 311 5.42 3.65 -2.33
C ALA A 311 4.78 5.01 -2.56
N THR A 312 4.51 5.71 -1.46
CA THR A 312 3.87 7.02 -1.42
C THR A 312 4.55 8.11 -2.25
N ASP A 313 5.80 7.89 -2.67
CA ASP A 313 6.53 8.81 -3.55
C ASP A 313 6.12 8.73 -5.03
N ASN A 314 5.24 7.79 -5.38
CA ASN A 314 4.67 7.69 -6.71
C ASN A 314 3.20 7.22 -6.68
N PRO A 315 2.25 8.12 -6.40
CA PRO A 315 0.85 7.79 -6.20
C PRO A 315 0.13 7.20 -7.43
N GLU A 316 0.76 7.25 -8.61
CA GLU A 316 0.15 6.76 -9.84
C GLU A 316 0.65 5.37 -10.27
N ALA A 317 1.64 4.80 -9.59
CA ALA A 317 2.14 3.48 -9.92
C ALA A 317 1.24 2.40 -9.31
N THR A 318 0.28 1.89 -10.05
CA THR A 318 -0.48 0.70 -9.68
C THR A 318 0.29 -0.54 -10.12
N THR A 319 1.00 -1.19 -9.21
CA THR A 319 1.59 -2.50 -9.47
C THR A 319 0.72 -3.58 -8.87
N GLN A 320 0.01 -4.31 -9.71
CA GLN A 320 -0.54 -5.59 -9.33
C GLN A 320 0.56 -6.64 -9.51
N ALA A 321 1.15 -7.08 -8.41
CA ALA A 321 1.94 -8.30 -8.43
C ALA A 321 0.99 -9.49 -8.55
N LYS A 322 0.95 -10.14 -9.70
CA LYS A 322 0.39 -11.49 -9.76
C LYS A 322 1.22 -12.37 -8.85
N VAL A 323 0.57 -12.92 -7.82
CA VAL A 323 1.06 -13.93 -6.89
C VAL A 323 2.56 -14.24 -7.07
N SER A 324 3.41 -13.45 -6.47
CA SER A 324 4.80 -13.79 -6.34
C SER A 324 5.07 -14.09 -4.88
N ILE A 325 5.58 -15.28 -4.62
CA ILE A 325 6.17 -15.59 -3.32
C ILE A 325 7.51 -14.88 -3.35
N SER A 326 7.61 -13.74 -2.67
CA SER A 326 8.86 -12.99 -2.63
C SER A 326 9.83 -13.59 -1.62
N PRO A 327 11.11 -13.71 -1.95
CA PRO A 327 12.11 -14.23 -1.03
C PRO A 327 12.47 -13.19 0.02
N ILE A 328 12.77 -13.71 1.18
CA ILE A 328 13.11 -12.99 2.40
C ILE A 328 14.57 -12.55 2.41
N ALA A 329 14.84 -11.58 3.27
CA ALA A 329 16.10 -10.88 3.42
C ALA A 329 17.38 -11.71 3.53
N LYS A 330 18.42 -11.09 3.05
CA LYS A 330 19.76 -11.42 2.63
C LYS A 330 20.68 -12.20 3.59
N ASN A 331 20.33 -12.58 4.80
CA ASN A 331 21.28 -13.20 5.72
C ASN A 331 20.85 -14.56 6.28
N ASP A 332 19.78 -15.10 5.79
CA ASP A 332 19.33 -16.42 6.22
C ASP A 332 19.34 -17.38 5.02
N LYS A 333 20.19 -18.39 5.06
CA LYS A 333 20.21 -19.46 4.04
C LYS A 333 18.88 -20.20 3.90
N ASN A 334 17.92 -19.90 4.79
CA ASN A 334 16.58 -20.48 4.87
C ASN A 334 15.48 -19.45 4.60
N ASN A 335 15.74 -18.45 3.84
CA ASN A 335 14.84 -17.35 3.45
C ASN A 335 13.52 -17.82 2.83
N LYS A 336 12.72 -18.53 3.61
CA LYS A 336 11.39 -18.97 3.22
C LYS A 336 10.37 -18.09 3.92
N LEU A 337 9.40 -17.65 3.16
CA LEU A 337 8.14 -17.12 3.69
C LEU A 337 7.39 -18.14 4.55
N THR A 338 8.01 -19.26 4.80
CA THR A 338 7.49 -20.34 5.61
C THR A 338 7.99 -20.23 7.03
N PHE A 339 7.13 -20.48 7.97
CA PHE A 339 7.47 -20.67 9.36
C PHE A 339 6.63 -21.79 9.94
N SER A 340 7.10 -22.41 10.99
CA SER A 340 6.39 -23.49 11.67
C SER A 340 6.11 -23.11 13.11
N ILE A 341 4.98 -23.54 13.62
CA ILE A 341 4.62 -23.42 15.01
C ILE A 341 4.56 -24.82 15.61
N GLY A 342 5.50 -25.11 16.49
CA GLY A 342 5.62 -26.38 17.21
C GLY A 342 5.32 -26.24 18.69
N GLU A 343 5.57 -27.30 19.46
CA GLU A 343 5.42 -27.31 20.94
C GLU A 343 6.31 -26.28 21.65
N ASN A 344 7.41 -25.86 21.02
CA ASN A 344 8.33 -24.85 21.55
C ASN A 344 8.02 -23.41 21.07
N GLY A 345 6.93 -23.22 20.34
CA GLY A 345 6.54 -21.95 19.74
C GLY A 345 6.87 -21.87 18.27
N ILE A 346 7.25 -20.68 17.81
CA ILE A 346 7.54 -20.43 16.39
C ILE A 346 8.97 -20.85 16.06
N GLU A 347 9.12 -21.62 14.97
CA GLU A 347 10.44 -22.04 14.49
C GLU A 347 10.64 -21.59 13.01
N PRO A 348 11.80 -21.11 12.65
CA PRO A 348 12.96 -20.85 13.52
C PRO A 348 12.67 -19.72 14.53
N ASN A 349 13.32 -19.78 15.65
CA ASN A 349 13.05 -18.99 16.87
C ASN A 349 13.27 -17.47 16.72
N LYS A 350 13.03 -16.91 15.54
CA LYS A 350 13.08 -15.49 15.21
C LYS A 350 11.72 -15.08 14.63
N LEU A 351 10.91 -14.50 15.47
CA LEU A 351 9.56 -13.99 15.23
C LEU A 351 9.46 -12.86 14.18
N GLN A 352 10.49 -12.60 13.41
CA GLN A 352 10.54 -11.49 12.48
C GLN A 352 11.05 -11.97 11.13
N GLY A 353 10.11 -12.24 10.24
CA GLY A 353 10.38 -12.36 8.82
C GLY A 353 10.42 -10.98 8.18
N SER A 354 11.37 -10.72 7.30
CA SER A 354 11.32 -9.55 6.43
C SER A 354 11.27 -9.98 4.98
N LEU A 355 10.37 -9.37 4.23
CA LEU A 355 10.25 -9.52 2.80
C LEU A 355 10.78 -8.27 2.12
N VAL A 356 11.52 -8.47 1.05
CA VAL A 356 12.07 -7.37 0.26
C VAL A 356 11.55 -7.49 -1.15
N ASP A 357 10.85 -6.45 -1.61
CA ASP A 357 10.58 -6.26 -3.03
C ASP A 357 11.55 -5.26 -3.61
N TYR A 358 11.84 -5.44 -4.88
CA TYR A 358 12.45 -4.38 -5.65
C TYR A 358 11.33 -3.46 -6.14
N GLY A 359 11.54 -2.14 -5.97
CA GLY A 359 10.58 -1.14 -6.42
C GLY A 359 10.30 -1.31 -7.91
N SER A 360 9.05 -1.17 -8.28
CA SER A 360 8.68 -1.11 -9.68
C SER A 360 9.33 0.12 -10.31
N PRO A 361 9.92 -0.02 -11.50
CA PRO A 361 10.47 1.12 -12.20
C PRO A 361 9.36 2.12 -12.50
N THR A 362 9.68 3.39 -12.44
CA THR A 362 8.78 4.46 -12.82
C THR A 362 9.31 5.20 -14.04
N ILE A 363 8.47 6.03 -14.62
CA ILE A 363 8.85 6.92 -15.70
C ILE A 363 8.24 8.29 -15.40
N THR A 364 8.96 9.36 -15.67
CA THR A 364 8.41 10.72 -15.67
C THR A 364 8.25 11.21 -17.09
N LYS A 365 7.42 12.23 -17.29
CA LYS A 365 7.32 12.94 -18.55
C LYS A 365 7.06 14.41 -18.27
N GLU A 366 7.82 15.26 -18.92
CA GLU A 366 7.72 16.70 -18.76
C GLU A 366 7.94 17.41 -20.09
N LEU A 367 6.99 18.23 -20.50
CA LEU A 367 7.18 19.21 -21.56
C LEU A 367 8.02 20.39 -20.99
N THR A 368 9.16 20.66 -21.58
CA THR A 368 10.14 21.63 -21.04
C THR A 368 10.09 23.01 -21.70
N ASN A 369 9.42 23.12 -22.83
CA ASN A 369 9.19 24.38 -23.52
C ASN A 369 7.70 24.74 -23.54
N GLY A 370 7.38 25.83 -24.20
CA GLY A 370 6.03 26.37 -24.29
C GLY A 370 5.88 27.66 -23.48
N VAL A 371 4.79 28.35 -23.69
CA VAL A 371 4.50 29.67 -23.13
C VAL A 371 3.30 29.58 -22.18
N GLY A 372 3.38 30.31 -21.06
CA GLY A 372 2.30 30.40 -20.07
C GLY A 372 2.14 29.18 -19.19
N GLU A 373 1.10 29.19 -18.38
CA GLU A 373 0.81 28.12 -17.42
C GLU A 373 0.51 26.77 -18.09
N HIS A 374 -0.08 26.81 -19.27
CA HIS A 374 -0.46 25.64 -20.05
C HIS A 374 0.62 25.18 -21.05
N LYS A 375 1.81 25.79 -20.97
CA LYS A 375 2.94 25.48 -21.88
C LYS A 375 2.51 25.45 -23.34
N SER A 376 1.81 26.48 -23.80
CA SER A 376 1.28 26.56 -25.17
C SER A 376 2.37 26.68 -26.20
N LEU A 377 2.16 26.02 -27.36
CA LEU A 377 3.05 26.01 -28.50
C LEU A 377 2.30 26.45 -29.77
N HIS A 378 3.04 27.01 -30.74
CA HIS A 378 2.48 27.21 -32.07
C HIS A 378 2.31 25.87 -32.78
N ILE A 379 1.40 25.79 -33.72
CA ILE A 379 1.38 24.67 -34.63
C ILE A 379 2.72 24.59 -35.39
N GLY A 380 3.20 23.35 -35.60
CA GLY A 380 4.49 23.09 -36.22
C GLY A 380 5.71 23.29 -35.34
N ASP A 381 5.57 23.81 -34.11
CA ASP A 381 6.67 23.88 -33.17
C ASP A 381 7.05 22.50 -32.67
N LEU A 382 8.32 22.35 -32.25
CA LEU A 382 8.80 21.17 -31.54
C LEU A 382 8.37 21.27 -30.08
N ALA A 383 7.65 20.27 -29.62
CA ALA A 383 7.37 20.04 -28.22
C ALA A 383 8.55 19.28 -27.62
N HIS A 384 9.34 19.92 -26.78
CA HIS A 384 10.53 19.35 -26.14
C HIS A 384 10.16 18.61 -24.88
N PHE A 385 10.25 17.28 -24.90
CA PHE A 385 9.97 16.42 -23.77
C PHE A 385 11.23 15.93 -23.08
N LYS A 386 11.19 15.90 -21.75
CA LYS A 386 12.14 15.17 -20.92
C LYS A 386 11.44 14.07 -20.15
N SER A 387 12.14 12.95 -20.03
CA SER A 387 11.63 11.83 -19.24
C SER A 387 12.78 11.21 -18.45
N ASN A 388 12.54 10.84 -17.21
CA ASN A 388 13.42 9.99 -16.43
C ASN A 388 12.83 8.57 -16.46
N VAL A 389 13.60 7.62 -16.94
CA VAL A 389 13.21 6.21 -17.05
C VAL A 389 13.99 5.42 -16.02
N ASP A 390 13.31 4.95 -14.98
CA ASP A 390 13.97 4.16 -13.94
C ASP A 390 14.44 2.83 -14.50
N VAL A 391 15.68 2.47 -14.15
CA VAL A 391 16.25 1.15 -14.41
C VAL A 391 16.07 0.31 -13.16
N PRO A 392 15.30 -0.80 -13.19
CA PRO A 392 15.09 -1.64 -12.03
C PRO A 392 16.39 -2.06 -11.35
N ALA A 393 16.45 -2.04 -10.02
CA ALA A 393 17.64 -2.44 -9.27
C ALA A 393 18.05 -3.90 -9.57
N ASN A 394 17.09 -4.74 -9.91
CA ASN A 394 17.28 -6.15 -10.28
C ASN A 394 17.21 -6.40 -11.79
N ILE A 395 17.50 -5.39 -12.63
CA ILE A 395 17.42 -5.51 -14.11
C ILE A 395 18.25 -6.69 -14.66
N MET A 396 19.35 -7.05 -14.01
CA MET A 396 20.20 -8.18 -14.33
C MET A 396 19.80 -9.48 -13.63
N GLY A 397 18.60 -9.54 -13.08
CA GLY A 397 18.11 -10.63 -12.25
C GLY A 397 18.47 -10.44 -10.78
N SER A 398 17.85 -11.25 -9.94
CA SER A 398 18.13 -11.33 -8.50
C SER A 398 18.55 -12.74 -8.15
N ASP A 399 19.33 -12.90 -7.09
CA ASP A 399 19.75 -14.25 -6.64
C ASP A 399 18.59 -15.10 -6.09
N TRP A 400 17.39 -14.50 -5.95
CA TRP A 400 16.26 -15.12 -5.29
C TRP A 400 14.94 -14.84 -6.00
N LYS A 401 14.26 -15.93 -6.34
CA LYS A 401 12.84 -15.94 -6.70
C LYS A 401 12.23 -17.23 -6.20
N VAL A 402 11.07 -17.14 -5.60
CA VAL A 402 10.27 -18.33 -5.29
C VAL A 402 9.14 -18.39 -6.29
N ASP A 403 9.03 -19.49 -7.04
CA ASP A 403 7.96 -19.68 -8.00
C ASP A 403 6.60 -19.92 -7.32
N ALA A 404 5.53 -20.01 -8.10
CA ALA A 404 4.18 -20.26 -7.60
C ALA A 404 4.03 -21.60 -6.85
N THR A 405 5.00 -22.50 -6.98
CA THR A 405 5.03 -23.80 -6.27
C THR A 405 5.85 -23.75 -4.97
N GLY A 406 6.46 -22.61 -4.67
CA GLY A 406 7.31 -22.42 -3.49
C GLY A 406 8.75 -22.91 -3.68
N GLN A 407 9.17 -23.18 -4.91
CA GLN A 407 10.55 -23.57 -5.21
C GLN A 407 11.45 -22.36 -5.46
N GLU A 408 12.67 -22.44 -4.94
CA GLU A 408 13.69 -21.40 -5.16
C GLU A 408 14.18 -21.47 -6.62
N ALA A 409 14.07 -20.34 -7.32
CA ALA A 409 14.64 -20.17 -8.65
C ALA A 409 15.43 -18.86 -8.71
N LYS A 410 16.52 -18.83 -9.45
CA LYS A 410 17.19 -17.56 -9.77
C LYS A 410 16.30 -16.77 -10.71
N SER A 411 16.06 -15.50 -10.40
CA SER A 411 15.45 -14.62 -11.37
C SER A 411 16.45 -14.30 -12.47
N LEU A 412 16.03 -14.49 -13.70
CA LEU A 412 16.84 -14.15 -14.87
C LEU A 412 16.87 -12.63 -15.07
N PRO A 413 17.85 -12.11 -15.84
CA PRO A 413 17.79 -10.75 -16.34
C PRO A 413 16.45 -10.48 -17.02
N TYR A 414 16.01 -9.25 -17.00
CA TYR A 414 14.78 -8.85 -17.69
C TYR A 414 14.93 -9.09 -19.20
N SER A 415 14.06 -9.90 -19.75
CA SER A 415 14.01 -10.16 -21.20
C SER A 415 13.13 -9.16 -21.95
N VAL A 416 12.35 -8.35 -21.23
CA VAL A 416 11.54 -7.26 -21.76
C VAL A 416 11.78 -6.03 -20.89
N PHE A 417 12.34 -4.99 -21.49
CA PHE A 417 12.50 -3.68 -20.87
C PHE A 417 12.60 -2.63 -21.98
N TYR A 418 11.55 -1.85 -22.17
CA TYR A 418 11.50 -0.84 -23.22
C TYR A 418 10.54 0.30 -22.88
N THR A 419 10.74 1.45 -23.53
CA THR A 419 9.77 2.53 -23.53
C THR A 419 9.02 2.57 -24.85
N ARG A 420 7.78 3.06 -24.80
CA ARG A 420 6.95 3.34 -25.98
C ARG A 420 6.36 4.73 -25.86
N ASP A 421 6.71 5.62 -26.76
CA ASP A 421 6.11 6.95 -26.85
C ASP A 421 4.97 6.93 -27.85
N ILE A 422 3.86 7.55 -27.48
CA ILE A 422 2.64 7.61 -28.28
C ILE A 422 2.17 9.05 -28.35
N PRO A 423 2.64 9.82 -29.34
CA PRO A 423 2.01 11.07 -29.67
C PRO A 423 0.53 10.81 -29.97
N GLN A 424 -0.34 11.43 -29.20
CA GLN A 424 -1.79 11.32 -29.44
C GLN A 424 -2.20 12.19 -30.61
N LEU A 425 -3.50 12.26 -30.88
CA LEU A 425 -4.05 13.15 -31.90
C LEU A 425 -3.41 14.53 -31.80
N HIS A 426 -2.98 15.09 -32.95
CA HIS A 426 -2.38 16.43 -33.09
C HIS A 426 -0.94 16.60 -32.60
N LEU A 427 -0.28 15.52 -32.19
CA LEU A 427 1.18 15.42 -32.13
C LEU A 427 1.68 14.38 -33.13
N LYS A 428 2.87 14.58 -33.65
CA LYS A 428 3.47 13.69 -34.63
C LYS A 428 4.91 13.38 -34.32
N ASP A 429 5.21 12.07 -34.27
CA ASP A 429 6.60 11.60 -34.33
C ASP A 429 7.14 11.80 -35.74
N VAL A 430 8.15 12.63 -35.82
CA VAL A 430 8.93 12.85 -37.06
C VAL A 430 10.35 12.39 -36.80
N PRO A 431 10.78 11.20 -37.29
CA PRO A 431 12.08 10.62 -36.94
C PRO A 431 13.28 11.56 -37.13
N ALA A 432 13.26 12.40 -38.16
CA ALA A 432 14.31 13.38 -38.43
C ALA A 432 14.34 14.56 -37.46
N GLU A 433 13.21 14.85 -36.79
CA GLU A 433 13.04 15.95 -35.84
C GLU A 433 12.92 15.46 -34.38
N ARG A 434 12.99 14.14 -34.15
CA ARG A 434 12.89 13.54 -32.81
C ARG A 434 14.03 13.94 -31.89
N HIS A 435 15.22 14.18 -32.42
CA HIS A 435 16.43 14.59 -31.68
C HIS A 435 16.71 13.80 -30.41
N LEU A 436 16.34 12.50 -30.38
CA LEU A 436 16.43 11.66 -29.19
C LEU A 436 17.86 11.57 -28.67
N VAL A 437 18.04 11.94 -27.41
CA VAL A 437 19.29 11.78 -26.64
C VAL A 437 18.95 11.04 -25.33
N ILE A 438 19.66 9.95 -25.06
CA ILE A 438 19.52 9.19 -23.81
C ILE A 438 20.87 9.25 -23.07
N LYS A 439 20.84 9.65 -21.80
CA LYS A 439 22.04 9.74 -20.95
C LYS A 439 21.87 8.96 -19.65
N THR A 440 23.01 8.62 -19.06
CA THR A 440 23.07 8.10 -17.69
C THR A 440 22.51 9.11 -16.68
N SER A 441 22.15 8.67 -15.49
CA SER A 441 21.56 9.49 -14.43
C SER A 441 22.43 10.68 -14.01
N ASP A 442 23.75 10.58 -14.16
CA ASP A 442 24.72 11.64 -13.88
C ASP A 442 25.00 12.55 -15.10
N ASN A 443 24.30 12.33 -16.21
CA ASN A 443 24.43 13.03 -17.50
C ASN A 443 25.83 12.95 -18.17
N LYS A 444 26.74 12.09 -17.68
CA LYS A 444 28.13 12.04 -18.22
C LYS A 444 28.27 11.14 -19.42
N THR A 445 27.46 10.11 -19.53
CA THR A 445 27.55 9.17 -20.65
C THR A 445 26.26 9.22 -21.48
N THR A 446 26.44 9.45 -22.79
CA THR A 446 25.35 9.29 -23.75
C THR A 446 25.30 7.84 -24.22
N LEU A 447 24.15 7.21 -24.12
CA LEU A 447 23.90 5.87 -24.61
C LEU A 447 23.95 5.83 -26.14
N LYS A 448 24.38 4.70 -26.69
CA LYS A 448 24.58 4.52 -28.14
C LYS A 448 23.54 3.59 -28.72
N GLU A 449 22.81 4.06 -29.73
CA GLU A 449 21.91 3.21 -30.49
C GLU A 449 22.70 2.06 -31.18
N GLY A 450 22.06 0.89 -31.23
CA GLY A 450 22.64 -0.35 -31.70
C GLY A 450 23.56 -1.07 -30.71
N THR A 451 24.00 -0.39 -29.62
CA THR A 451 24.84 -0.96 -28.57
C THR A 451 24.13 -1.02 -27.23
N ASP A 452 23.52 0.08 -26.79
CA ASP A 452 22.89 0.21 -25.51
C ASP A 452 21.36 0.11 -25.61
N TYR A 453 20.82 0.46 -26.76
CA TYR A 453 19.39 0.37 -27.08
C TYR A 453 19.16 0.28 -28.59
N GLN A 454 17.94 -0.02 -28.97
CA GLN A 454 17.46 0.00 -30.35
C GLN A 454 16.21 0.90 -30.42
N VAL A 455 16.20 1.87 -31.34
CA VAL A 455 14.99 2.61 -31.70
C VAL A 455 14.20 1.87 -32.78
N ILE A 456 12.92 1.66 -32.53
CA ILE A 456 12.03 1.05 -33.51
C ILE A 456 10.89 2.04 -33.77
N THR A 457 10.74 2.48 -35.01
CA THR A 457 9.68 3.42 -35.42
C THR A 457 8.50 2.66 -35.97
N GLY A 458 7.33 2.90 -35.39
CA GLY A 458 6.04 2.44 -35.88
C GLY A 458 5.23 3.56 -36.52
N LYS A 459 3.92 3.35 -36.66
CA LYS A 459 3.03 4.38 -37.21
C LYS A 459 2.65 5.38 -36.12
N ASN A 460 3.23 6.56 -36.19
CA ASN A 460 3.09 7.63 -35.15
C ASN A 460 3.35 7.15 -33.74
N GLN A 461 4.28 6.24 -33.57
CA GLN A 461 4.78 5.74 -32.30
C GLN A 461 6.23 5.30 -32.48
N TRP A 462 6.96 5.32 -31.39
CA TRP A 462 8.32 4.80 -31.40
C TRP A 462 8.63 4.09 -30.07
N PHE A 463 9.59 3.17 -30.15
CA PHE A 463 9.98 2.30 -29.06
C PHE A 463 11.49 2.43 -28.83
N VAL A 464 11.92 2.42 -27.58
CA VAL A 464 13.33 2.25 -27.22
C VAL A 464 13.47 0.93 -26.50
N ASN A 465 13.96 -0.07 -27.19
CA ASN A 465 14.21 -1.40 -26.61
C ASN A 465 15.63 -1.46 -26.06
N TYR A 466 15.75 -1.77 -24.77
CA TYR A 466 17.03 -1.88 -24.06
C TYR A 466 17.58 -3.30 -23.99
N VAL A 467 16.78 -4.31 -24.25
CA VAL A 467 17.22 -5.71 -24.27
C VAL A 467 17.88 -5.98 -25.62
N VAL A 468 19.18 -5.75 -25.68
CA VAL A 468 19.98 -5.83 -26.92
C VAL A 468 21.16 -6.79 -26.81
N LYS A 469 21.58 -7.16 -25.60
CA LYS A 469 22.73 -8.03 -25.33
C LYS A 469 22.31 -9.47 -25.15
N GLY A 470 22.90 -10.40 -25.88
CA GLY A 470 22.64 -11.84 -25.73
C GLY A 470 21.24 -12.29 -26.20
N VAL A 471 20.55 -11.45 -26.97
CA VAL A 471 19.29 -11.82 -27.62
C VAL A 471 19.54 -12.90 -28.67
N SER A 472 18.70 -13.92 -28.70
CA SER A 472 18.83 -15.00 -29.71
C SER A 472 18.67 -14.45 -31.12
N ALA A 473 19.34 -15.09 -32.09
CA ALA A 473 19.21 -14.70 -33.50
C ALA A 473 17.74 -14.79 -33.98
N GLU A 474 16.99 -15.75 -33.47
CA GLU A 474 15.55 -15.92 -33.76
C GLU A 474 14.73 -14.76 -33.23
N ASP A 475 14.89 -14.38 -31.95
CA ASP A 475 14.14 -13.28 -31.33
C ASP A 475 14.49 -11.95 -31.99
N LYS A 476 15.80 -11.73 -32.29
CA LYS A 476 16.22 -10.54 -33.04
C LYS A 476 15.58 -10.47 -34.41
N ALA A 477 15.55 -11.58 -35.17
CA ALA A 477 14.93 -11.61 -36.48
C ALA A 477 13.43 -11.32 -36.43
N LYS A 478 12.73 -11.78 -35.37
CA LYS A 478 11.30 -11.47 -35.16
C LYS A 478 11.07 -9.98 -34.92
N VAL A 479 11.87 -9.36 -34.06
CA VAL A 479 11.79 -7.92 -33.79
C VAL A 479 12.11 -7.10 -35.03
N ASP A 480 13.19 -7.45 -35.75
CA ASP A 480 13.59 -6.76 -36.98
C ASP A 480 12.54 -6.90 -38.11
N ALA A 481 11.90 -8.09 -38.22
CA ALA A 481 10.83 -8.30 -39.18
C ALA A 481 9.58 -7.48 -38.84
N ALA A 482 9.19 -7.43 -37.56
CA ALA A 482 8.09 -6.61 -37.09
C ALA A 482 8.36 -5.11 -37.31
N ALA A 483 9.56 -4.65 -37.01
CA ALA A 483 10.01 -3.27 -37.22
C ALA A 483 9.83 -2.82 -38.68
N LYS A 484 10.18 -3.67 -39.65
CA LYS A 484 10.01 -3.39 -41.09
C LYS A 484 8.56 -3.19 -41.49
N THR A 485 7.59 -3.70 -40.75
CA THR A 485 6.18 -3.53 -41.06
C THR A 485 5.63 -2.15 -40.72
N GLY A 486 6.28 -1.46 -39.75
CA GLY A 486 5.74 -0.23 -39.13
C GLY A 486 4.45 -0.44 -38.35
N ASP A 487 4.01 -1.68 -38.14
CA ASP A 487 2.78 -2.04 -37.45
C ASP A 487 3.04 -2.08 -35.94
N ASN A 488 2.41 -1.16 -35.20
CA ASN A 488 2.64 -0.97 -33.78
C ASN A 488 2.35 -2.22 -32.93
N ASP A 489 1.28 -2.96 -33.27
CA ASP A 489 0.89 -4.14 -32.50
C ASP A 489 1.84 -5.31 -32.77
N LYS A 490 2.30 -5.46 -34.02
CA LYS A 490 3.32 -6.47 -34.37
C LYS A 490 4.65 -6.16 -33.70
N ILE A 491 5.07 -4.89 -33.69
CA ILE A 491 6.31 -4.47 -33.00
C ILE A 491 6.20 -4.77 -31.51
N LYS A 492 5.12 -4.34 -30.85
CA LYS A 492 4.87 -4.62 -29.43
C LYS A 492 4.87 -6.12 -29.14
N ALA A 493 4.15 -6.92 -29.94
CA ALA A 493 4.09 -8.37 -29.76
C ALA A 493 5.45 -9.04 -29.92
N ALA A 494 6.26 -8.59 -30.92
CA ALA A 494 7.59 -9.14 -31.13
C ALA A 494 8.55 -8.83 -29.98
N ILE A 495 8.60 -7.58 -29.47
CA ILE A 495 9.41 -7.22 -28.32
C ILE A 495 8.99 -8.02 -27.08
N ASN A 496 7.69 -8.12 -26.82
CA ASN A 496 7.14 -8.84 -25.67
C ASN A 496 7.37 -10.37 -25.74
N SER A 497 7.65 -10.90 -26.90
CA SER A 497 7.90 -12.34 -27.09
C SER A 497 9.35 -12.76 -26.86
N VAL A 498 10.28 -11.80 -26.66
CA VAL A 498 11.70 -12.07 -26.40
C VAL A 498 11.85 -12.81 -25.07
N LYS A 499 12.51 -13.98 -25.12
CA LYS A 499 12.66 -14.86 -23.95
C LYS A 499 14.09 -14.89 -23.40
N SER A 500 15.04 -14.32 -24.13
CA SER A 500 16.45 -14.31 -23.77
C SER A 500 17.08 -12.97 -24.05
N GLY A 501 18.11 -12.65 -23.31
CA GLY A 501 18.84 -11.41 -23.47
C GLY A 501 18.90 -10.61 -22.16
N SER A 502 19.58 -9.50 -22.24
CA SER A 502 19.73 -8.54 -21.14
C SER A 502 19.97 -7.14 -21.69
N VAL A 503 19.95 -6.16 -20.83
CA VAL A 503 20.41 -4.82 -21.15
C VAL A 503 21.94 -4.78 -21.31
N SER A 504 22.45 -3.75 -21.94
CA SER A 504 23.89 -3.51 -22.08
C SER A 504 24.56 -3.27 -20.71
N ASP A 505 25.90 -3.36 -20.67
CA ASP A 505 26.66 -3.09 -19.45
C ASP A 505 26.54 -1.62 -19.01
N THR A 506 26.35 -0.70 -19.93
CA THR A 506 26.08 0.72 -19.65
C THR A 506 24.77 0.89 -18.91
N VAL A 507 23.70 0.31 -19.43
CA VAL A 507 22.36 0.35 -18.81
C VAL A 507 22.35 -0.41 -17.48
N ALA A 508 23.02 -1.56 -17.40
CA ALA A 508 23.12 -2.35 -16.16
C ALA A 508 23.78 -1.60 -14.99
N LYS A 509 24.73 -0.69 -15.27
CA LYS A 509 25.36 0.19 -14.27
C LYS A 509 24.41 1.25 -13.72
N GLU A 510 23.32 1.53 -14.42
CA GLU A 510 22.27 2.44 -13.97
C GLU A 510 21.17 1.71 -13.16
N ALA A 511 21.32 0.41 -12.86
CA ALA A 511 20.39 -0.33 -12.03
C ALA A 511 20.11 0.39 -10.70
N GLY A 512 18.83 0.62 -10.39
CA GLY A 512 18.38 1.39 -9.23
C GLY A 512 18.50 2.91 -9.39
N LYS A 513 18.77 3.40 -10.59
CA LYS A 513 18.81 4.82 -10.96
C LYS A 513 17.90 5.01 -12.19
N HIS A 514 18.02 6.14 -12.85
CA HIS A 514 17.25 6.44 -14.05
C HIS A 514 18.14 6.79 -15.26
N LEU A 515 17.55 6.66 -16.43
CA LEU A 515 18.09 7.20 -17.68
C LEU A 515 17.37 8.52 -17.98
N ASN A 516 18.12 9.51 -18.43
CA ASN A 516 17.59 10.82 -18.82
C ASN A 516 17.32 10.83 -20.32
N TYR A 517 16.07 11.05 -20.70
CA TYR A 517 15.64 11.25 -22.07
C TYR A 517 15.49 12.73 -22.38
N ASP A 518 15.83 13.09 -23.59
CA ASP A 518 15.55 14.39 -24.20
C ASP A 518 15.13 14.13 -25.64
N TYR A 519 13.94 14.58 -26.05
CA TYR A 519 13.42 14.30 -27.37
C TYR A 519 12.29 15.28 -27.78
N ASP A 520 11.98 15.32 -29.05
CA ASP A 520 11.03 16.25 -29.66
C ASP A 520 9.92 15.54 -30.40
N GLU A 521 8.75 16.18 -30.38
CA GLU A 521 7.57 15.84 -31.17
C GLU A 521 7.03 17.09 -31.86
N VAL A 522 6.41 16.95 -33.02
CA VAL A 522 5.88 18.08 -33.81
C VAL A 522 4.43 18.33 -33.50
N VAL A 523 4.06 19.57 -33.14
CA VAL A 523 2.64 19.99 -33.02
C VAL A 523 2.02 20.07 -34.43
N MET A 524 0.97 19.29 -34.67
CA MET A 524 0.37 19.16 -35.99
C MET A 524 -0.39 20.44 -36.40
N THR A 525 -0.39 20.71 -37.72
CA THR A 525 -1.04 21.87 -38.33
C THR A 525 -2.56 21.85 -38.16
N ASP A 526 -3.16 20.68 -38.04
CA ASP A 526 -4.60 20.48 -37.84
C ASP A 526 -5.05 20.45 -36.36
N SER A 527 -4.15 20.84 -35.45
CA SER A 527 -4.48 20.88 -34.01
C SER A 527 -5.66 21.79 -33.75
N PRO A 528 -6.68 21.32 -33.02
CA PRO A 528 -7.80 22.17 -32.62
C PRO A 528 -7.37 23.19 -31.58
N MET A 529 -7.94 24.40 -31.67
CA MET A 529 -7.69 25.44 -30.70
C MET A 529 -8.36 25.14 -29.36
N ASP A 530 -7.81 25.67 -28.27
CA ASP A 530 -8.34 25.51 -26.91
C ASP A 530 -8.55 24.05 -26.50
N THR A 531 -7.75 23.12 -27.03
CA THR A 531 -7.84 21.68 -26.76
C THR A 531 -6.46 21.14 -26.41
N ASP A 532 -6.42 20.30 -25.37
CA ASP A 532 -5.19 19.64 -24.94
C ASP A 532 -4.61 18.75 -26.08
N ILE A 533 -3.33 18.93 -26.33
CA ILE A 533 -2.52 18.17 -27.27
C ILE A 533 -1.61 17.27 -26.43
N VAL A 534 -1.92 15.99 -26.42
CA VAL A 534 -1.40 15.03 -25.43
C VAL A 534 -0.29 14.17 -26.01
N ASN A 535 0.75 13.93 -25.21
CA ASN A 535 1.73 12.90 -25.48
C ASN A 535 1.82 11.91 -24.31
N ASP A 536 1.76 10.62 -24.63
CA ASP A 536 1.88 9.52 -23.67
C ASP A 536 3.22 8.83 -23.83
N ILE A 537 3.89 8.51 -22.70
CA ILE A 537 5.02 7.60 -22.70
C ILE A 537 4.72 6.43 -21.75
N TYR A 538 5.09 5.25 -22.18
CA TYR A 538 4.96 4.01 -21.42
C TYR A 538 6.33 3.44 -21.13
N LEU A 539 6.52 2.90 -19.94
CA LEU A 539 7.60 2.00 -19.60
C LEU A 539 7.01 0.60 -19.46
N ILE A 540 7.58 -0.37 -20.17
CA ILE A 540 7.11 -1.75 -20.21
C ILE A 540 8.27 -2.67 -19.81
N TRP A 541 7.99 -3.65 -18.91
CA TRP A 541 8.99 -4.60 -18.46
C TRP A 541 8.38 -5.95 -18.11
N ASP A 542 9.22 -6.98 -18.07
CA ASP A 542 8.90 -8.28 -17.51
C ASP A 542 10.05 -8.74 -16.61
N ASP A 543 9.78 -8.84 -15.32
CA ASP A 543 10.69 -9.34 -14.29
C ASP A 543 10.63 -10.86 -14.12
N GLY A 544 9.95 -11.55 -15.06
CA GLY A 544 9.65 -12.98 -15.01
C GLY A 544 8.39 -13.33 -14.24
N SER A 545 7.65 -12.35 -13.71
CA SER A 545 6.31 -12.54 -13.12
C SER A 545 5.18 -12.18 -14.10
N GLY A 546 5.53 -11.73 -15.29
CA GLY A 546 4.63 -11.31 -16.34
C GLY A 546 4.83 -9.86 -16.76
N LEU A 547 4.27 -9.54 -17.91
CA LEU A 547 4.38 -8.23 -18.52
C LEU A 547 3.66 -7.16 -17.69
N ARG A 548 4.35 -6.04 -17.44
CA ARG A 548 3.83 -4.88 -16.73
C ARG A 548 4.08 -3.61 -17.51
N GLU A 549 3.24 -2.61 -17.32
CA GLU A 549 3.41 -1.29 -17.93
C GLU A 549 2.99 -0.18 -16.97
N ILE A 550 3.64 0.98 -17.12
CA ILE A 550 3.26 2.23 -16.47
C ILE A 550 3.24 3.33 -17.52
N LYS A 551 2.26 4.20 -17.41
CA LYS A 551 2.01 5.31 -18.33
C LYS A 551 2.30 6.65 -17.63
N ARG A 552 2.86 7.61 -18.38
CA ARG A 552 2.87 9.03 -18.03
C ARG A 552 2.45 9.85 -19.22
N THR A 553 1.82 10.95 -18.90
CA THR A 553 1.23 11.85 -19.87
C THR A 553 1.68 13.26 -19.57
N ASP A 554 2.05 14.02 -20.59
CA ASP A 554 2.13 15.47 -20.51
C ASP A 554 1.49 16.07 -21.78
N LYS A 555 1.21 17.35 -21.74
CA LYS A 555 0.39 18.01 -22.76
C LYS A 555 0.86 19.41 -23.05
N THR A 556 0.52 19.88 -24.23
CA THR A 556 0.58 21.26 -24.65
C THR A 556 -0.78 21.69 -25.16
N ILE A 557 -0.89 22.90 -25.59
CA ILE A 557 -2.12 23.47 -26.14
C ILE A 557 -1.76 24.53 -27.17
N THR A 558 -2.64 24.79 -28.11
CA THR A 558 -2.54 25.92 -29.02
C THR A 558 -3.84 26.69 -29.03
N TYR A 559 -3.76 27.98 -29.34
CA TYR A 559 -4.88 28.88 -29.21
C TYR A 559 -5.16 29.62 -30.52
N GLY A 560 -6.35 30.20 -30.58
CA GLY A 560 -6.78 31.04 -31.70
C GLY A 560 -7.51 32.30 -31.21
N VAL A 561 -7.79 33.20 -32.17
CA VAL A 561 -8.56 34.40 -31.94
C VAL A 561 -9.28 34.81 -33.23
N HIS A 562 -10.52 35.25 -33.11
CA HIS A 562 -11.35 35.73 -34.20
C HIS A 562 -11.61 37.23 -34.09
N PHE A 563 -11.61 37.87 -35.23
CA PHE A 563 -11.82 39.31 -35.39
C PHE A 563 -12.96 39.58 -36.37
N VAL A 564 -13.53 40.76 -36.24
CA VAL A 564 -14.45 41.30 -37.22
C VAL A 564 -14.12 42.76 -37.52
N LYS A 565 -14.00 43.08 -38.78
CA LYS A 565 -13.75 44.45 -39.27
C LYS A 565 -15.05 45.18 -39.55
N GLU A 566 -15.19 46.34 -38.94
CA GLU A 566 -16.41 47.13 -39.04
C GLU A 566 -16.08 48.62 -39.30
N SER A 567 -17.05 49.34 -39.84
CA SER A 567 -17.04 50.81 -39.84
C SER A 567 -17.26 51.33 -38.41
N SER A 568 -16.73 52.49 -38.10
CA SER A 568 -16.96 53.14 -36.81
C SER A 568 -18.43 53.54 -36.57
N GLY A 569 -19.27 53.48 -37.58
CA GLY A 569 -20.67 54.00 -37.52
C GLY A 569 -20.69 55.51 -37.26
N PHE A 570 -21.73 56.16 -37.62
CA PHE A 570 -21.88 57.58 -37.33
C PHE A 570 -22.68 57.74 -36.05
N MET A 571 -22.02 58.19 -34.96
CA MET A 571 -22.72 58.40 -33.66
C MET A 571 -23.86 59.40 -33.85
N GLY A 572 -25.04 58.98 -33.46
CA GLY A 572 -26.26 59.79 -33.49
C GLY A 572 -27.10 59.73 -34.78
N THR A 573 -26.66 58.98 -35.79
CA THR A 573 -27.41 58.87 -37.06
C THR A 573 -28.24 57.60 -37.21
N GLY A 574 -28.12 56.66 -36.27
CA GLY A 574 -28.81 55.34 -36.36
C GLY A 574 -28.26 54.42 -37.43
N ILE A 575 -27.14 54.76 -38.09
CA ILE A 575 -26.51 53.91 -39.10
C ILE A 575 -25.74 52.79 -38.41
N ALA A 576 -26.16 51.54 -38.64
CA ALA A 576 -25.49 50.38 -38.08
C ALA A 576 -24.07 50.23 -38.65
N ALA A 577 -23.13 49.77 -37.82
CA ALA A 577 -21.76 49.47 -38.25
C ALA A 577 -21.79 48.47 -39.41
N GLN A 578 -21.12 48.79 -40.52
CA GLN A 578 -21.02 47.91 -41.67
C GLN A 578 -19.82 46.99 -41.56
N LYS A 579 -19.97 45.75 -42.02
CA LYS A 579 -18.86 44.79 -42.14
C LYS A 579 -17.96 45.19 -43.33
N LEU A 580 -16.64 45.18 -43.12
CA LEU A 580 -15.71 45.73 -44.08
C LEU A 580 -14.77 44.65 -44.64
N GLN A 581 -14.83 44.38 -45.94
CA GLN A 581 -13.97 43.47 -46.66
C GLN A 581 -12.66 44.11 -47.12
N GLY A 582 -11.58 43.30 -47.17
CA GLY A 582 -10.32 43.68 -47.84
C GLY A 582 -9.35 44.49 -46.97
N ALA A 583 -9.63 44.72 -45.68
CA ALA A 583 -8.62 45.19 -44.77
C ALA A 583 -7.52 44.18 -44.60
N LYS A 584 -6.25 44.65 -44.55
CA LYS A 584 -5.11 43.78 -44.37
C LYS A 584 -4.36 44.10 -43.07
N PHE A 585 -4.01 43.06 -42.32
CA PHE A 585 -3.38 43.17 -41.03
C PHE A 585 -2.12 42.29 -40.90
N VAL A 586 -1.20 42.72 -40.05
CA VAL A 586 -0.05 41.96 -39.59
C VAL A 586 -0.07 41.90 -38.09
N VAL A 587 0.47 40.80 -37.53
CA VAL A 587 0.45 40.53 -36.08
C VAL A 587 1.86 40.51 -35.52
N GLN A 588 2.06 41.15 -34.36
CA GLN A 588 3.30 41.15 -33.61
C GLN A 588 3.12 40.36 -32.31
N ASP A 589 4.01 39.46 -32.01
CA ASP A 589 4.18 38.90 -30.65
C ASP A 589 4.90 39.97 -29.79
N LYS A 590 4.23 40.49 -28.75
CA LYS A 590 4.80 41.52 -27.88
C LYS A 590 5.97 41.04 -27.04
N ARG A 591 6.03 39.78 -26.73
CA ARG A 591 7.09 39.13 -25.97
C ARG A 591 8.40 39.10 -26.74
N THR A 592 8.36 38.74 -28.00
CA THR A 592 9.56 38.63 -28.87
C THR A 592 9.84 39.90 -29.67
N GLY A 593 8.80 40.77 -29.82
CA GLY A 593 8.85 41.93 -30.69
C GLY A 593 8.80 41.63 -32.19
N LYS A 594 8.68 40.33 -32.55
CA LYS A 594 8.71 39.86 -33.95
C LYS A 594 7.33 39.84 -34.55
N TRP A 595 7.29 39.97 -35.88
CA TRP A 595 6.07 39.98 -36.69
C TRP A 595 5.87 38.63 -37.37
N PHE A 596 4.66 38.10 -37.27
CA PHE A 596 4.30 36.84 -37.95
C PHE A 596 4.35 36.97 -39.48
N ASN A 597 5.14 36.08 -40.10
CA ASN A 597 5.38 36.09 -41.55
C ASN A 597 4.79 34.85 -42.24
N GLY A 598 3.74 34.26 -41.67
CA GLY A 598 3.07 33.11 -42.26
C GLY A 598 3.63 31.76 -41.82
N TRP A 599 3.13 30.72 -42.42
CA TRP A 599 3.44 29.34 -42.14
C TRP A 599 4.35 28.76 -43.24
N LYS A 600 5.43 28.11 -42.86
CA LYS A 600 6.37 27.45 -43.77
C LYS A 600 6.50 25.98 -43.43
N ASP A 601 6.65 25.11 -44.43
CA ASP A 601 6.86 23.68 -44.20
C ASP A 601 8.05 23.43 -43.29
N VAL A 602 7.89 22.52 -42.32
CA VAL A 602 8.97 22.03 -41.45
C VAL A 602 9.99 21.36 -42.37
N LYS A 603 11.26 21.59 -42.16
CA LYS A 603 12.36 21.17 -43.06
C LYS A 603 12.42 19.67 -43.39
N SER A 604 11.91 18.81 -42.53
CA SER A 604 11.85 17.35 -42.70
C SER A 604 10.63 16.89 -43.56
N THR A 605 10.26 17.57 -44.47
CA THR A 605 9.10 17.83 -45.28
C THR A 605 8.29 16.69 -45.88
N THR A 606 8.41 15.47 -45.42
CA THR A 606 7.45 14.40 -45.81
C THR A 606 6.16 14.46 -44.98
N THR A 607 6.05 15.40 -44.07
CA THR A 607 4.99 15.41 -43.05
C THR A 607 3.82 16.32 -43.35
N GLY A 608 4.01 17.35 -44.23
CA GLY A 608 3.00 18.39 -44.44
C GLY A 608 2.76 19.37 -43.30
N GLU A 609 3.56 19.29 -42.22
CA GLU A 609 3.45 20.18 -41.06
C GLU A 609 4.10 21.52 -41.35
N LYS A 610 3.53 22.60 -40.80
CA LYS A 610 3.95 23.99 -41.07
C LYS A 610 4.30 24.66 -39.75
N GLN A 611 5.43 25.37 -39.74
CA GLN A 611 5.92 26.14 -38.60
C GLN A 611 5.76 27.66 -38.83
N ALA A 612 5.45 28.40 -37.78
CA ALA A 612 5.36 29.86 -37.80
C ALA A 612 6.71 30.50 -38.15
N GLN A 613 6.71 31.41 -39.11
CA GLN A 613 7.88 32.22 -39.48
C GLN A 613 7.73 33.64 -38.89
N TRP A 614 8.86 34.21 -38.51
CA TRP A 614 8.90 35.49 -37.83
C TRP A 614 9.94 36.41 -38.45
N VAL A 615 9.62 37.71 -38.56
CA VAL A 615 10.52 38.75 -39.05
C VAL A 615 10.59 39.93 -38.08
N ASP A 616 11.64 40.68 -38.11
CA ASP A 616 11.87 41.76 -37.15
C ASP A 616 11.06 43.05 -37.51
N ASN A 617 10.74 43.24 -38.78
CA ASN A 617 10.01 44.42 -39.24
C ASN A 617 8.69 44.02 -39.92
N TYR A 618 7.58 44.70 -39.59
CA TYR A 618 6.29 44.46 -40.20
C TYR A 618 6.26 44.64 -41.72
N LYS A 619 7.15 45.50 -42.25
CA LYS A 619 7.26 45.70 -43.71
C LYS A 619 7.81 44.50 -44.46
N ASP A 620 8.49 43.62 -43.76
CA ASP A 620 9.07 42.38 -44.32
C ASP A 620 8.10 41.19 -44.30
N VAL A 621 6.92 41.39 -43.71
CA VAL A 621 5.85 40.34 -43.71
C VAL A 621 5.31 40.20 -45.12
N LYS A 622 5.46 38.93 -45.66
CA LYS A 622 4.98 38.59 -47.03
C LYS A 622 3.79 37.65 -47.00
N GLU A 623 3.80 36.63 -46.18
CA GLU A 623 2.81 35.54 -46.16
C GLU A 623 1.87 35.59 -44.95
N GLY A 624 2.28 36.22 -43.84
CA GLY A 624 1.50 36.33 -42.58
C GLY A 624 0.42 37.40 -42.58
N VAL A 625 -0.06 37.85 -43.75
CA VAL A 625 -1.05 38.94 -43.86
C VAL A 625 -2.45 38.37 -43.71
N LEU A 626 -3.13 38.78 -42.65
CA LEU A 626 -4.56 38.48 -42.41
C LEU A 626 -5.40 39.45 -43.24
N THR A 627 -6.46 38.93 -43.88
CA THR A 627 -7.37 39.75 -44.74
C THR A 627 -8.81 39.56 -44.33
N SER A 628 -9.56 40.64 -44.07
CA SER A 628 -11.00 40.56 -43.77
C SER A 628 -11.80 40.09 -44.96
N ASP A 629 -12.68 39.12 -44.78
CA ASP A 629 -13.58 38.56 -45.80
C ASP A 629 -14.81 39.48 -46.04
N LYS A 630 -15.75 39.01 -46.85
CA LYS A 630 -17.00 39.76 -47.18
C LYS A 630 -17.86 40.06 -45.95
N ASP A 631 -17.76 39.26 -44.87
CA ASP A 631 -18.47 39.43 -43.64
C ASP A 631 -17.61 40.18 -42.58
N GLY A 632 -16.49 40.76 -43.01
CA GLY A 632 -15.52 41.46 -42.18
C GLY A 632 -14.66 40.54 -41.30
N LYS A 633 -14.82 39.24 -41.40
CA LYS A 633 -14.19 38.24 -40.52
C LYS A 633 -12.77 37.94 -40.94
N PHE A 634 -11.92 37.71 -39.97
CA PHE A 634 -10.58 37.15 -40.10
C PHE A 634 -10.14 36.52 -38.77
N SER A 635 -9.20 35.62 -38.81
CA SER A 635 -8.76 34.88 -37.62
C SER A 635 -7.27 34.63 -37.62
N LEU A 636 -6.76 34.35 -36.44
CA LEU A 636 -5.41 33.86 -36.24
C LEU A 636 -5.52 32.58 -35.39
N GLN A 637 -4.95 31.48 -35.90
CA GLN A 637 -5.03 30.16 -35.24
C GLN A 637 -3.67 29.54 -35.14
N GLY A 638 -3.46 28.65 -34.14
CA GLY A 638 -2.23 27.93 -33.94
C GLY A 638 -1.17 28.74 -33.23
N PHE A 639 -1.55 29.61 -32.31
CA PHE A 639 -0.66 30.50 -31.60
C PHE A 639 -0.52 30.16 -30.13
N THR A 640 0.58 30.61 -29.52
CA THR A 640 0.81 30.51 -28.10
C THR A 640 -0.01 31.51 -27.31
N GLU A 641 -0.21 31.25 -26.05
CA GLU A 641 -0.69 32.22 -25.06
C GLU A 641 0.22 33.46 -25.01
N GLY A 642 -0.35 34.65 -24.93
CA GLY A 642 0.41 35.87 -24.81
C GLY A 642 -0.29 37.14 -25.26
N ASP A 643 0.45 38.24 -25.18
CA ASP A 643 0.03 39.57 -25.64
C ASP A 643 0.53 39.82 -27.05
N TYR A 644 -0.36 40.25 -27.91
CA TYR A 644 -0.11 40.51 -29.33
C TYR A 644 -0.58 41.89 -29.73
N LYS A 645 -0.07 42.37 -30.87
CA LYS A 645 -0.52 43.61 -31.52
C LYS A 645 -0.98 43.32 -32.93
N LEU A 646 -2.14 43.88 -33.27
CA LEU A 646 -2.67 43.92 -34.63
C LEU A 646 -2.36 45.28 -35.24
N ARG A 647 -1.70 45.28 -36.41
CA ARG A 647 -1.43 46.48 -37.21
C ARG A 647 -2.12 46.39 -38.54
N GLU A 648 -2.93 47.40 -38.84
CA GLU A 648 -3.51 47.50 -40.20
C GLU A 648 -2.44 48.04 -41.16
N ILE A 649 -2.23 47.33 -42.27
CA ILE A 649 -1.30 47.73 -43.34
C ILE A 649 -2.01 48.18 -44.60
N LYS A 650 -3.31 47.87 -44.71
CA LYS A 650 -4.17 48.33 -45.82
C LYS A 650 -5.60 48.44 -45.29
N ALA A 651 -6.17 49.62 -45.40
CA ALA A 651 -7.59 49.86 -45.09
C ALA A 651 -8.50 49.39 -46.22
N PRO A 652 -9.78 49.06 -45.93
CA PRO A 652 -10.80 48.87 -46.95
C PRO A 652 -10.98 50.09 -47.86
N THR A 653 -11.44 49.87 -49.10
CA THR A 653 -11.71 50.98 -49.99
C THR A 653 -12.74 51.94 -49.39
N GLY A 654 -12.45 53.28 -49.39
CA GLY A 654 -13.32 54.28 -48.79
C GLY A 654 -13.08 54.58 -47.31
N TYR A 655 -12.17 53.85 -46.67
CA TYR A 655 -11.87 53.99 -45.25
C TYR A 655 -10.45 54.50 -44.99
N GLN A 656 -10.26 55.15 -43.81
CA GLN A 656 -8.94 55.63 -43.36
C GLN A 656 -8.17 54.45 -42.77
N LEU A 657 -6.83 54.44 -42.99
CA LEU A 657 -5.93 53.48 -42.35
C LEU A 657 -5.92 53.72 -40.85
N MET A 658 -5.95 52.66 -40.04
CA MET A 658 -5.66 52.75 -38.59
C MET A 658 -4.19 53.15 -38.38
N GLU A 659 -3.98 54.29 -37.75
CA GLU A 659 -2.64 54.78 -37.41
C GLU A 659 -2.07 54.03 -36.22
N GLU A 660 -2.91 53.69 -35.24
CA GLU A 660 -2.54 52.96 -34.03
C GLU A 660 -2.69 51.45 -34.21
N THR A 661 -1.90 50.71 -33.44
CA THR A 661 -2.05 49.24 -33.34
C THR A 661 -3.10 48.91 -32.30
N GLN A 662 -3.83 47.83 -32.51
CA GLN A 662 -4.77 47.28 -31.54
C GLN A 662 -4.11 46.14 -30.77
N ASP A 663 -4.00 46.28 -29.45
CA ASP A 663 -3.54 45.23 -28.55
C ASP A 663 -4.65 44.17 -28.35
N PHE A 664 -4.26 42.90 -28.30
CA PHE A 664 -5.15 41.80 -27.97
C PHE A 664 -4.36 40.69 -27.25
N GLN A 665 -5.11 39.82 -26.58
CA GLN A 665 -4.54 38.66 -25.87
C GLN A 665 -5.06 37.37 -26.50
N ILE A 666 -4.17 36.39 -26.50
CA ILE A 666 -4.48 34.98 -26.84
C ILE A 666 -4.23 34.16 -25.56
N GLY A 667 -5.12 33.23 -25.24
CA GLY A 667 -4.97 32.34 -24.07
C GLY A 667 -6.20 31.45 -23.90
N PRO A 668 -6.38 30.84 -22.73
CA PRO A 668 -7.43 29.86 -22.48
C PRO A 668 -8.82 30.36 -22.87
N ASN A 669 -9.51 29.55 -23.67
CA ASN A 669 -10.85 29.81 -24.21
C ASN A 669 -10.96 31.05 -25.13
N THR A 670 -9.87 31.62 -25.59
CA THR A 670 -9.92 32.79 -26.48
C THR A 670 -10.56 32.46 -27.81
N ASP A 671 -10.22 31.33 -28.41
CA ASP A 671 -10.81 30.88 -29.68
C ASP A 671 -12.31 30.69 -29.55
N LYS A 672 -12.77 29.90 -28.58
CA LYS A 672 -14.20 29.63 -28.33
C LYS A 672 -15.00 30.90 -28.04
N LYS A 673 -14.46 31.81 -27.22
CA LYS A 673 -15.10 33.05 -26.88
C LYS A 673 -15.18 34.00 -28.08
N THR A 674 -14.08 34.15 -28.82
CA THR A 674 -14.03 35.05 -29.95
C THR A 674 -14.71 34.53 -31.21
N LEU A 675 -14.91 33.20 -31.33
CA LEU A 675 -15.75 32.60 -32.37
C LEU A 675 -17.20 33.08 -32.27
N THR A 676 -17.71 33.23 -31.04
CA THR A 676 -19.07 33.74 -30.79
C THR A 676 -19.16 35.25 -30.70
N THR A 677 -18.14 35.89 -30.14
CA THR A 677 -18.04 37.32 -29.93
C THR A 677 -16.70 37.85 -30.44
N PRO A 678 -16.52 38.02 -31.76
CA PRO A 678 -15.24 38.42 -32.33
C PRO A 678 -14.75 39.79 -31.81
N ILE A 679 -13.42 39.94 -31.74
CA ILE A 679 -12.81 41.22 -31.44
C ILE A 679 -13.10 42.22 -32.57
N VAL A 680 -13.74 43.31 -32.23
CA VAL A 680 -14.14 44.34 -33.24
C VAL A 680 -12.96 45.26 -33.53
N VAL A 681 -12.63 45.39 -34.82
CA VAL A 681 -11.61 46.31 -35.34
C VAL A 681 -12.31 47.33 -36.24
N LYS A 682 -12.22 48.63 -35.89
CA LYS A 682 -13.00 49.71 -36.53
C LYS A 682 -12.12 50.59 -37.40
N ASN A 683 -12.71 51.05 -38.55
CA ASN A 683 -12.16 52.15 -39.33
C ASN A 683 -13.18 53.24 -39.55
N ASN A 684 -12.66 54.46 -39.62
CA ASN A 684 -13.45 55.65 -39.98
C ASN A 684 -13.54 55.78 -41.50
N GLU A 685 -14.67 56.27 -42.00
CA GLU A 685 -14.80 56.59 -43.40
C GLU A 685 -13.88 57.72 -43.82
N LYS A 686 -13.37 57.70 -45.02
CA LYS A 686 -12.65 58.84 -45.61
C LYS A 686 -13.64 59.98 -45.87
N THR A 687 -13.47 61.05 -45.17
CA THR A 687 -14.25 62.26 -45.46
C THR A 687 -13.72 62.94 -46.72
N THR A 688 -14.57 63.08 -47.73
CA THR A 688 -14.24 63.79 -48.99
C THR A 688 -14.51 65.27 -48.96
N MET A 689 -15.04 65.78 -47.82
CA MET A 689 -15.24 67.23 -47.61
C MET A 689 -14.47 67.65 -46.35
N PRO A 690 -14.00 68.96 -46.33
CA PRO A 690 -13.42 69.49 -45.14
C PRO A 690 -14.48 69.57 -44.05
N LEU A 691 -14.18 68.97 -42.92
CA LEU A 691 -15.02 69.02 -41.74
C LEU A 691 -15.01 70.46 -41.21
N THR A 692 -16.14 71.05 -41.03
CA THR A 692 -16.27 72.31 -40.33
C THR A 692 -15.93 72.13 -38.86
N GLY A 693 -15.30 73.10 -38.17
CA GLY A 693 -14.68 72.98 -36.88
C GLY A 693 -15.52 72.35 -35.74
N SER A 694 -16.85 72.34 -35.85
CA SER A 694 -17.74 71.65 -34.89
C SER A 694 -17.83 70.11 -35.07
N GLN A 695 -17.57 69.62 -36.28
CA GLN A 695 -17.59 68.16 -36.55
C GLN A 695 -16.26 67.51 -36.26
N GLN A 696 -15.15 68.24 -36.27
CA GLN A 696 -13.84 67.76 -35.91
C GLN A 696 -13.73 67.48 -34.42
N LEU A 697 -14.35 68.31 -33.56
CA LEU A 697 -14.37 68.12 -32.12
C LEU A 697 -15.19 66.90 -31.68
N LEU A 698 -16.19 66.51 -32.43
CA LEU A 698 -17.04 65.36 -32.13
C LEU A 698 -16.34 64.03 -32.39
N LEU A 699 -15.42 64.00 -33.37
CA LEU A 699 -14.66 62.80 -33.73
C LEU A 699 -13.51 62.49 -32.76
N GLU A 700 -12.88 63.53 -32.19
CA GLU A 700 -11.80 63.38 -31.20
C GLU A 700 -12.31 62.88 -29.84
N VAL A 701 -13.55 63.27 -29.45
CA VAL A 701 -14.15 62.84 -28.17
C VAL A 701 -14.61 61.37 -28.19
N VAL A 702 -14.96 60.82 -29.35
CA VAL A 702 -15.46 59.46 -29.49
C VAL A 702 -14.33 58.43 -29.53
N GLY A 703 -13.14 58.80 -30.08
CA GLY A 703 -11.96 57.92 -30.10
C GLY A 703 -11.33 57.68 -28.72
N GLY A 704 -11.49 58.66 -27.81
CA GLY A 704 -10.85 58.62 -26.49
C GLY A 704 -11.59 57.84 -25.39
N VAL A 705 -12.89 57.63 -25.54
CA VAL A 705 -13.71 57.06 -24.44
C VAL A 705 -13.82 55.54 -24.46
N LEU A 706 -13.54 54.89 -25.58
CA LEU A 706 -13.70 53.42 -25.71
C LEU A 706 -12.51 52.57 -25.21
N THR A 707 -11.35 53.22 -24.92
CA THR A 707 -10.16 52.51 -24.43
C THR A 707 -10.17 52.27 -22.90
N VAL A 708 -11.05 52.92 -22.15
CA VAL A 708 -11.02 52.88 -20.66
C VAL A 708 -11.92 51.79 -20.06
N THR A 709 -12.91 51.30 -20.80
CA THR A 709 -13.92 50.35 -20.23
C THR A 709 -13.57 48.86 -20.30
N VAL A 710 -12.62 48.47 -21.11
CA VAL A 710 -12.22 47.03 -21.25
C VAL A 710 -11.12 46.65 -20.24
N LEU A 711 -10.31 47.61 -19.76
CA LEU A 711 -9.22 47.36 -18.82
C LEU A 711 -9.66 47.35 -17.35
N GLY A 712 -10.82 47.89 -17.02
CA GLY A 712 -11.32 47.97 -15.63
C GLY A 712 -11.93 46.69 -15.09
N GLY A 713 -12.47 45.83 -15.96
CA GLY A 713 -13.17 44.60 -15.55
C GLY A 713 -12.26 43.43 -15.14
N ALA A 714 -11.11 43.30 -15.80
CA ALA A 714 -10.18 42.21 -15.54
C ALA A 714 -9.33 42.43 -14.28
N GLY A 715 -9.01 43.72 -13.96
CA GLY A 715 -8.25 44.06 -12.76
C GLY A 715 -9.02 43.80 -11.45
N TYR A 716 -10.35 43.96 -11.48
CA TYR A 716 -11.19 43.79 -10.29
C TYR A 716 -11.37 42.33 -9.90
N LEU A 717 -11.37 41.41 -10.84
CA LEU A 717 -11.50 39.96 -10.57
C LEU A 717 -10.19 39.31 -10.04
N VAL A 718 -9.05 39.89 -10.42
CA VAL A 718 -7.74 39.40 -9.93
C VAL A 718 -7.49 39.91 -8.50
N TYR A 719 -7.95 41.10 -8.15
CA TYR A 719 -7.83 41.66 -6.80
C TYR A 719 -8.67 40.90 -5.77
N LYS A 720 -9.85 40.41 -6.15
CA LYS A 720 -10.74 39.65 -5.25
C LYS A 720 -10.28 38.22 -4.96
N LYS A 721 -9.41 37.62 -5.81
CA LYS A 721 -8.91 36.27 -5.64
C LYS A 721 -7.62 36.17 -4.80
N LYS A 722 -7.03 37.31 -4.44
CA LYS A 722 -5.79 37.39 -3.65
C LYS A 722 -6.02 37.67 -2.17
N ASN A 723 -7.29 38.01 -1.79
CA ASN A 723 -7.65 38.37 -0.42
C ASN A 723 -8.88 37.57 0.11
N ALA A 724 -9.11 36.35 -0.40
CA ALA A 724 -10.09 35.41 0.16
C ALA A 724 -9.38 34.11 0.61
#